data_27010db17a4e6aa2a5d09fbaa8cb2df0
#
_entry.id   27010db17a4e6aa2a5d09fbaa8cb2df0
#
_cell.length_a   1.000
_cell.length_b   1.000
_cell.length_c   1.000
_cell.angle_alpha   90.00
_cell.angle_beta   90.00
_cell.angle_gamma   90.00
#
_symmetry.space_group_name_H-M   'P 1'
#
loop_
_entity.id
_entity.type
_entity.pdbx_description
1 polymer ?
#
loop_
_entity_poly.entity_id
_entity_poly.type
_entity_poly.pdbx_seq_one_letter_code
_entity_poly.pdbx_strand_id
1 'polypeptide(L)'
;MKKLYTPMKINSVEIRNRVIMSPMSVGHCVDGILDKEVADFYRRRAEGGVGLIIFANMQWDKVRHAHNVPLLTDEKYIPTLKYLTDEIHKGGAKVFAQIMHRGTSAPRATIDGLEAVGPSAVPRKFTHYEMPRALTIDEIKEFIVWQAEAAAIAKKAGFDGIELETNSGYLYGQFWSPLTNLREDEYGCQNMENKNRFIVETLTAIREVVGPDYPLQLRVSGSDLLKGGCTGEDIADICEYLDKTGLVDCFSITAGWHDSTVPLITMEVPFGNWNYLGRQIKAKVQAPVVMGMRQHISLAEEVVERGDFDGVVIGRQWLADPDLVKKAMNGQHDRIRPCVGCNALCLDAAQAGKDIGCIGNFECNREKELRNADGKFPSEVKSAHPEKILVIGAGPSGMEFARVSALRGHKVTIWEKRDRTIGLSLFAATPPRRYDIRYLGQWLERECRALGVEIILNKEATAEDILAAAKDFDRVVIAAGSRAVMPPIPTEEGAKLVHAWDVFEGKANLGKNVVVVGGGDVGVEVAMTIAEVGTITAEQLRFMMIYETEPAEKLKQLLVTGIHKVSVVEMGKKFAPDINPGSRWSIMYRTKQLGVDLLKETKVLEIRKDAVIVENEDGKKAIPADTVVIAAGARPNNGLYEELKDKLPKVDVIGDSVSVGRIHNAVESAYRLAMTI
;
A
#
# COMPACT_ATOMS: atom_id res chain seq x y z
N MET A 1 19.31 -23.54 7.45
CA MET A 1 18.12 -22.63 7.56
C MET A 1 18.65 -21.22 7.51
N LYS A 2 18.08 -20.31 6.68
CA LYS A 2 18.52 -18.91 6.64
C LYS A 2 18.27 -18.24 8.00
N LYS A 3 19.14 -17.30 8.39
CA LYS A 3 19.10 -16.61 9.68
C LYS A 3 17.73 -15.94 9.95
N LEU A 4 17.06 -15.44 8.91
CA LEU A 4 15.71 -14.84 9.02
C LEU A 4 14.70 -15.79 9.69
N TYR A 5 14.82 -17.08 9.51
CA TYR A 5 13.91 -18.10 10.02
C TYR A 5 14.36 -18.76 11.31
N THR A 6 15.43 -18.26 11.93
CA THR A 6 15.86 -18.70 13.27
C THR A 6 15.19 -17.86 14.35
N PRO A 7 14.99 -18.39 15.57
CA PRO A 7 14.43 -17.63 16.68
C PRO A 7 15.22 -16.37 17.00
N MET A 8 14.54 -15.39 17.58
CA MET A 8 15.12 -14.15 18.11
C MET A 8 14.50 -13.85 19.47
N LYS A 9 15.30 -13.32 20.40
CA LYS A 9 14.79 -12.84 21.69
C LYS A 9 14.67 -11.31 21.69
N ILE A 10 13.59 -10.83 22.28
CA ILE A 10 13.39 -9.44 22.68
C ILE A 10 13.11 -9.50 24.19
N ASN A 11 14.05 -9.08 25.00
CA ASN A 11 14.07 -9.31 26.45
C ASN A 11 13.80 -10.80 26.80
N SER A 12 12.79 -11.12 27.58
CA SER A 12 12.46 -12.52 27.97
C SER A 12 11.70 -13.29 26.87
N VAL A 13 11.11 -12.61 25.89
CA VAL A 13 10.23 -13.21 24.89
C VAL A 13 11.03 -13.72 23.70
N GLU A 14 10.93 -15.01 23.40
CA GLU A 14 11.44 -15.61 22.19
C GLU A 14 10.37 -15.66 21.10
N ILE A 15 10.66 -15.10 19.93
CA ILE A 15 9.85 -15.20 18.72
C ILE A 15 10.44 -16.26 17.80
N ARG A 16 9.58 -17.08 17.17
CA ARG A 16 9.99 -18.28 16.40
C ARG A 16 10.83 -18.00 15.13
N ASN A 17 10.81 -16.76 14.64
CA ASN A 17 11.62 -16.27 13.52
C ASN A 17 11.70 -14.74 13.57
N ARG A 18 12.51 -14.14 12.69
CA ARG A 18 12.84 -12.71 12.67
C ARG A 18 11.93 -11.89 11.73
N VAL A 19 10.76 -12.43 11.36
CA VAL A 19 9.76 -11.75 10.53
C VAL A 19 8.63 -11.25 11.41
N ILE A 20 8.49 -9.93 11.46
CA ILE A 20 7.52 -9.23 12.28
C ILE A 20 6.43 -8.64 11.38
N MET A 21 5.16 -8.81 11.75
CA MET A 21 4.05 -8.14 11.10
C MET A 21 3.92 -6.71 11.60
N SER A 22 4.01 -5.75 10.68
CA SER A 22 3.84 -4.32 10.99
C SER A 22 2.45 -4.03 11.56
N PRO A 23 2.32 -3.08 12.49
CA PRO A 23 1.01 -2.61 12.92
C PRO A 23 0.19 -2.07 11.75
N MET A 24 -1.08 -2.47 11.68
CA MET A 24 -2.03 -2.04 10.67
C MET A 24 -3.43 -1.96 11.29
N SER A 25 -4.13 -0.85 11.07
CA SER A 25 -5.55 -0.74 11.43
C SER A 25 -6.36 -1.54 10.41
N VAL A 26 -7.05 -2.58 10.85
CA VAL A 26 -7.79 -3.50 9.95
C VAL A 26 -9.29 -3.21 9.87
N GLY A 27 -9.79 -2.28 10.69
CA GLY A 27 -11.22 -2.00 10.85
C GLY A 27 -11.85 -2.87 11.93
N HIS A 28 -13.16 -3.10 11.84
CA HIS A 28 -13.96 -3.95 12.74
C HIS A 28 -13.81 -3.59 14.23
N CYS A 29 -13.71 -2.29 14.54
CA CYS A 29 -13.63 -1.76 15.90
C CYS A 29 -14.66 -0.64 16.08
N VAL A 30 -15.47 -0.71 17.14
CA VAL A 30 -16.46 0.31 17.50
C VAL A 30 -16.31 0.61 18.98
N ASP A 31 -16.12 1.88 19.32
CA ASP A 31 -15.96 2.37 20.70
C ASP A 31 -14.94 1.57 21.53
N GLY A 32 -13.81 1.23 20.91
CA GLY A 32 -12.73 0.47 21.53
C GLY A 32 -12.94 -1.04 21.60
N ILE A 33 -14.12 -1.54 21.22
CA ILE A 33 -14.47 -2.95 21.26
C ILE A 33 -14.18 -3.58 19.88
N LEU A 34 -13.39 -4.66 19.88
CA LEU A 34 -13.02 -5.41 18.68
C LEU A 34 -14.07 -6.46 18.34
N ASP A 35 -14.45 -6.57 17.07
CA ASP A 35 -15.17 -7.75 16.56
C ASP A 35 -14.21 -8.96 16.46
N LYS A 36 -14.80 -10.17 16.51
CA LYS A 36 -14.05 -11.44 16.35
C LYS A 36 -13.33 -11.55 15.01
N GLU A 37 -13.81 -10.85 13.98
CA GLU A 37 -13.17 -10.78 12.67
C GLU A 37 -11.72 -10.31 12.74
N VAL A 38 -11.41 -9.40 13.66
CA VAL A 38 -10.04 -8.95 13.91
C VAL A 38 -9.15 -10.11 14.37
N ALA A 39 -9.65 -10.93 15.28
CA ALA A 39 -8.90 -12.09 15.78
C ALA A 39 -8.70 -13.15 14.69
N ASP A 40 -9.72 -13.43 13.86
CA ASP A 40 -9.61 -14.36 12.73
C ASP A 40 -8.59 -13.89 11.69
N PHE A 41 -8.58 -12.60 11.39
CA PHE A 41 -7.59 -11.99 10.51
C PHE A 41 -6.16 -12.21 11.01
N TYR A 42 -5.87 -11.89 12.27
CA TYR A 42 -4.53 -12.01 12.83
C TYR A 42 -4.12 -13.48 13.06
N ARG A 43 -5.05 -14.33 13.50
CA ARG A 43 -4.83 -15.78 13.61
C ARG A 43 -4.39 -16.37 12.27
N ARG A 44 -5.04 -16.02 11.16
CA ARG A 44 -4.67 -16.52 9.82
C ARG A 44 -3.21 -16.19 9.46
N ARG A 45 -2.70 -15.01 9.84
CA ARG A 45 -1.30 -14.61 9.62
C ARG A 45 -0.35 -15.31 10.60
N ALA A 46 -0.78 -15.51 11.82
CA ALA A 46 -0.04 -16.32 12.78
C ALA A 46 0.13 -17.75 12.28
N GLU A 47 -0.94 -18.41 11.84
CA GLU A 47 -0.90 -19.72 11.17
C GLU A 47 0.02 -19.71 9.93
N GLY A 48 0.10 -18.60 9.21
CA GLY A 48 0.97 -18.40 8.04
C GLY A 48 2.46 -18.26 8.33
N GLY A 49 2.86 -18.27 9.61
CA GLY A 49 4.25 -18.40 10.03
C GLY A 49 4.90 -17.12 10.56
N VAL A 50 4.21 -16.00 10.76
CA VAL A 50 4.80 -14.79 11.35
C VAL A 50 5.35 -15.06 12.76
N GLY A 51 6.52 -14.48 13.09
CA GLY A 51 7.15 -14.66 14.41
C GLY A 51 6.50 -13.79 15.49
N LEU A 52 6.28 -12.52 15.16
CA LEU A 52 5.69 -11.52 16.05
C LEU A 52 4.69 -10.68 15.28
N ILE A 53 3.55 -10.40 15.88
CA ILE A 53 2.54 -9.47 15.38
C ILE A 53 2.59 -8.22 16.25
N ILE A 54 2.72 -7.04 15.65
CA ILE A 54 2.47 -5.78 16.33
C ILE A 54 1.00 -5.42 16.08
N PHE A 55 0.20 -5.52 17.14
CA PHE A 55 -1.21 -5.16 17.06
C PHE A 55 -1.39 -3.65 17.17
N ALA A 56 -2.02 -3.06 16.17
CA ALA A 56 -1.93 -1.64 15.88
C ALA A 56 -2.85 -0.74 16.68
N ASN A 57 -2.31 0.45 16.94
CA ASN A 57 -3.01 1.71 17.04
C ASN A 57 -3.92 1.78 18.27
N MET A 58 -3.45 1.21 19.38
CA MET A 58 -4.21 1.23 20.65
C MET A 58 -4.04 2.57 21.33
N GLN A 59 -5.15 3.29 21.55
CA GLN A 59 -5.14 4.61 22.17
C GLN A 59 -5.40 4.53 23.68
N TRP A 60 -4.73 5.39 24.42
CA TRP A 60 -4.70 5.39 25.87
C TRP A 60 -5.13 6.73 26.50
N ASP A 61 -5.23 7.80 25.71
CA ASP A 61 -5.76 9.08 26.19
C ASP A 61 -7.22 8.90 26.56
N LYS A 62 -7.55 9.13 27.83
CA LYS A 62 -8.90 8.96 28.38
C LYS A 62 -9.89 10.00 27.86
N VAL A 63 -9.40 11.06 27.24
CA VAL A 63 -10.18 12.21 26.80
C VAL A 63 -10.19 12.35 25.26
N ARG A 64 -9.01 12.20 24.61
CA ARG A 64 -8.81 12.49 23.18
C ARG A 64 -8.48 11.21 22.42
N HIS A 65 -9.47 10.36 22.20
CA HIS A 65 -9.29 9.12 21.43
C HIS A 65 -10.33 9.00 20.32
N ALA A 66 -10.00 8.24 19.30
CA ALA A 66 -10.91 7.95 18.20
C ALA A 66 -11.80 6.74 18.54
N HIS A 67 -13.05 6.75 18.08
CA HIS A 67 -14.02 5.68 18.37
C HIS A 67 -13.83 4.40 17.56
N ASN A 68 -13.13 4.48 16.44
CA ASN A 68 -12.92 3.34 15.54
C ASN A 68 -11.56 2.64 15.71
N VAL A 69 -10.97 2.76 16.88
CA VAL A 69 -9.68 2.14 17.25
C VAL A 69 -9.78 1.43 18.59
N PRO A 70 -8.95 0.40 18.83
CA PRO A 70 -8.91 -0.27 20.13
C PRO A 70 -8.39 0.67 21.21
N LEU A 71 -8.97 0.57 22.40
CA LEU A 71 -8.67 1.43 23.55
C LEU A 71 -8.02 0.65 24.70
N LEU A 72 -7.12 1.34 25.42
CA LEU A 72 -6.48 0.88 26.65
C LEU A 72 -6.79 1.83 27.82
N THR A 73 -7.96 2.45 27.82
CA THR A 73 -8.36 3.46 28.80
C THR A 73 -9.10 2.87 30.00
N ASP A 74 -9.56 1.60 29.91
CA ASP A 74 -10.38 0.95 30.92
C ASP A 74 -10.25 -0.58 30.83
N GLU A 75 -10.31 -1.29 31.96
CA GLU A 75 -10.25 -2.77 32.02
C GLU A 75 -11.42 -3.46 31.31
N LYS A 76 -12.53 -2.77 31.06
CA LYS A 76 -13.68 -3.31 30.30
C LYS A 76 -13.30 -3.80 28.89
N TYR A 77 -12.19 -3.32 28.31
CA TYR A 77 -11.71 -3.74 27.00
C TYR A 77 -10.90 -5.05 27.05
N ILE A 78 -10.44 -5.49 28.22
CA ILE A 78 -9.62 -6.71 28.39
C ILE A 78 -10.27 -7.94 27.76
N PRO A 79 -11.58 -8.23 27.90
CA PRO A 79 -12.14 -9.46 27.36
C PRO A 79 -11.98 -9.62 25.84
N THR A 80 -12.20 -8.54 25.06
CA THR A 80 -12.07 -8.60 23.58
C THR A 80 -10.60 -8.65 23.16
N LEU A 81 -9.72 -7.93 23.84
CA LEU A 81 -8.28 -7.95 23.64
C LEU A 81 -7.68 -9.31 23.99
N LYS A 82 -8.14 -9.92 25.11
CA LYS A 82 -7.68 -11.27 25.49
C LYS A 82 -8.12 -12.32 24.47
N TYR A 83 -9.33 -12.25 23.97
CA TYR A 83 -9.78 -13.14 22.88
C TYR A 83 -8.86 -13.03 21.67
N LEU A 84 -8.49 -11.81 21.26
CA LEU A 84 -7.55 -11.57 20.17
C LEU A 84 -6.19 -12.21 20.43
N THR A 85 -5.57 -11.95 21.60
CA THR A 85 -4.24 -12.48 21.92
C THR A 85 -4.24 -14.00 21.99
N ASP A 86 -5.29 -14.61 22.58
CA ASP A 86 -5.44 -16.06 22.65
C ASP A 86 -5.54 -16.70 21.24
N GLU A 87 -6.28 -16.07 20.29
CA GLU A 87 -6.38 -16.56 18.92
C GLU A 87 -5.04 -16.42 18.17
N ILE A 88 -4.30 -15.35 18.37
CA ILE A 88 -2.96 -15.17 17.79
C ILE A 88 -1.99 -16.24 18.32
N HIS A 89 -1.99 -16.48 19.63
CA HIS A 89 -1.16 -17.51 20.26
C HIS A 89 -1.48 -18.92 19.77
N LYS A 90 -2.77 -19.26 19.54
CA LYS A 90 -3.17 -20.54 18.90
C LYS A 90 -2.55 -20.70 17.51
N GLY A 91 -2.36 -19.60 16.76
CA GLY A 91 -1.65 -19.58 15.49
C GLY A 91 -0.12 -19.70 15.62
N GLY A 92 0.42 -19.68 16.85
CA GLY A 92 1.83 -19.84 17.17
C GLY A 92 2.69 -18.59 17.00
N ALA A 93 2.12 -17.39 16.91
CA ALA A 93 2.85 -16.12 16.91
C ALA A 93 2.83 -15.48 18.31
N LYS A 94 3.82 -14.63 18.60
CA LYS A 94 3.80 -13.68 19.69
C LYS A 94 3.09 -12.39 19.26
N VAL A 95 2.61 -11.60 20.23
CA VAL A 95 1.90 -10.34 19.94
C VAL A 95 2.28 -9.22 20.92
N PHE A 96 2.68 -8.05 20.39
CA PHE A 96 2.92 -6.84 21.16
C PHE A 96 1.79 -5.84 20.92
N ALA A 97 1.39 -5.13 21.98
CA ALA A 97 0.45 -4.03 21.91
C ALA A 97 1.16 -2.75 21.45
N GLN A 98 0.79 -2.18 20.28
CA GLN A 98 1.26 -0.85 19.93
C GLN A 98 0.43 0.22 20.63
N ILE A 99 1.08 0.97 21.51
CA ILE A 99 0.49 2.09 22.25
C ILE A 99 0.81 3.38 21.54
N MET A 100 -0.21 4.18 21.24
CA MET A 100 -0.08 5.33 20.34
C MET A 100 -0.88 6.54 20.80
N HIS A 101 -0.32 7.74 20.56
CA HIS A 101 -1.03 9.00 20.66
C HIS A 101 -0.62 9.93 19.52
N ARG A 102 -1.60 10.46 18.79
CA ARG A 102 -1.34 11.27 17.59
C ARG A 102 -0.70 12.64 17.89
N GLY A 103 -0.79 13.12 19.14
CA GLY A 103 -0.29 14.46 19.48
C GLY A 103 -1.01 15.53 18.66
N THR A 104 -0.26 16.53 18.17
CA THR A 104 -0.77 17.60 17.29
C THR A 104 -1.23 17.11 15.90
N SER A 105 -1.02 15.82 15.59
CA SER A 105 -1.48 15.19 14.34
C SER A 105 -2.88 14.57 14.44
N ALA A 106 -3.63 14.81 15.52
CA ALA A 106 -5.01 14.37 15.68
C ALA A 106 -5.97 15.42 15.07
N PRO A 107 -6.71 15.10 13.97
CA PRO A 107 -7.75 15.97 13.47
C PRO A 107 -8.88 16.10 14.49
N ARG A 108 -9.41 17.30 14.73
CA ARG A 108 -10.50 17.55 15.69
C ARG A 108 -11.72 16.65 15.45
N ALA A 109 -12.05 16.43 14.18
CA ALA A 109 -13.16 15.56 13.78
C ALA A 109 -13.01 14.09 14.26
N THR A 110 -11.80 13.64 14.63
CA THR A 110 -11.54 12.29 15.13
C THR A 110 -11.43 12.18 16.64
N ILE A 111 -11.53 13.30 17.37
CA ILE A 111 -11.43 13.43 18.82
C ILE A 111 -12.54 14.32 19.39
N ASP A 112 -13.79 14.13 18.92
CA ASP A 112 -15.01 14.80 19.37
C ASP A 112 -14.96 16.33 19.32
N GLY A 113 -14.23 16.90 18.36
CA GLY A 113 -14.08 18.34 18.21
C GLY A 113 -13.11 19.00 19.19
N LEU A 114 -12.47 18.21 20.07
CA LEU A 114 -11.50 18.72 21.04
C LEU A 114 -10.22 19.24 20.36
N GLU A 115 -9.47 20.04 21.11
CA GLU A 115 -8.16 20.51 20.64
C GLU A 115 -7.14 19.39 20.74
N ALA A 116 -6.39 19.17 19.64
CA ALA A 116 -5.21 18.33 19.64
C ALA A 116 -4.14 18.93 20.58
N VAL A 117 -3.33 18.07 21.19
CA VAL A 117 -2.30 18.48 22.15
C VAL A 117 -0.93 17.95 21.76
N GLY A 118 0.13 18.64 22.17
CA GLY A 118 1.51 18.22 21.96
C GLY A 118 2.51 19.10 22.67
N PRO A 119 3.81 19.07 22.30
CA PRO A 119 4.81 19.86 23.02
C PRO A 119 4.57 21.37 22.94
N SER A 120 4.09 21.87 21.80
CA SER A 120 3.84 23.29 21.56
C SER A 120 2.67 23.49 20.60
N ALA A 121 2.09 24.71 20.57
CA ALA A 121 0.97 25.07 19.72
C ALA A 121 1.42 25.30 18.25
N VAL A 122 1.92 24.27 17.60
CA VAL A 122 2.40 24.29 16.21
C VAL A 122 1.43 23.56 15.31
N PRO A 123 0.74 24.26 14.39
CA PRO A 123 -0.22 23.62 13.49
C PRO A 123 0.50 22.75 12.43
N ARG A 124 -0.15 21.64 12.04
CA ARG A 124 0.43 20.65 11.16
C ARG A 124 -0.28 20.63 9.80
N LYS A 125 0.49 20.41 8.73
CA LYS A 125 -0.08 20.24 7.38
C LYS A 125 -1.02 19.04 7.32
N PHE A 126 -0.69 17.97 7.98
CA PHE A 126 -1.48 16.74 8.04
C PHE A 126 -2.91 16.97 8.59
N THR A 127 -3.09 17.91 9.51
CA THR A 127 -4.39 18.30 10.06
C THR A 127 -4.98 19.54 9.38
N HIS A 128 -4.58 19.84 8.15
CA HIS A 128 -5.01 21.07 7.44
C HIS A 128 -4.76 22.36 8.25
N TYR A 129 -3.68 22.39 9.04
CA TYR A 129 -3.28 23.49 9.91
C TYR A 129 -4.27 23.85 11.03
N GLU A 130 -5.09 22.89 11.49
CA GLU A 130 -5.82 23.05 12.74
C GLU A 130 -4.86 23.40 13.87
N MET A 131 -5.23 24.44 14.68
CA MET A 131 -4.36 24.89 15.78
C MET A 131 -4.46 23.94 16.97
N PRO A 132 -3.35 23.32 17.40
CA PRO A 132 -3.30 22.52 18.60
C PRO A 132 -2.97 23.37 19.82
N ARG A 133 -3.02 22.78 21.00
CA ARG A 133 -2.62 23.36 22.28
C ARG A 133 -1.35 22.70 22.82
N ALA A 134 -0.48 23.47 23.48
CA ALA A 134 0.63 22.92 24.22
C ALA A 134 0.15 22.16 25.50
N LEU A 135 0.77 21.03 25.80
CA LEU A 135 0.59 20.34 27.08
C LEU A 135 1.25 21.13 28.21
N THR A 136 0.58 21.20 29.37
CA THR A 136 1.21 21.64 30.61
C THR A 136 2.12 20.53 31.17
N ILE A 137 3.00 20.87 32.11
CA ILE A 137 3.84 19.87 32.80
C ILE A 137 2.97 18.87 33.57
N ASP A 138 1.91 19.32 34.22
CA ASP A 138 1.01 18.46 34.95
C ASP A 138 0.29 17.47 34.01
N GLU A 139 -0.14 17.91 32.84
CA GLU A 139 -0.73 17.03 31.82
C GLU A 139 0.27 16.01 31.27
N ILE A 140 1.54 16.40 31.10
CA ILE A 140 2.60 15.45 30.71
C ILE A 140 2.74 14.36 31.76
N LYS A 141 2.76 14.71 33.04
CA LYS A 141 2.82 13.75 34.15
C LYS A 141 1.58 12.87 34.24
N GLU A 142 0.41 13.43 34.01
CA GLU A 142 -0.83 12.65 33.92
C GLU A 142 -0.80 11.65 32.75
N PHE A 143 -0.29 12.06 31.60
CA PHE A 143 -0.10 11.19 30.44
C PHE A 143 0.84 10.02 30.72
N ILE A 144 1.92 10.23 31.47
CA ILE A 144 2.83 9.17 31.92
C ILE A 144 2.08 8.12 32.74
N VAL A 145 1.23 8.56 33.69
CA VAL A 145 0.41 7.64 34.51
C VAL A 145 -0.57 6.86 33.64
N TRP A 146 -1.31 7.52 32.75
CA TRP A 146 -2.27 6.83 31.87
C TRP A 146 -1.62 5.80 30.96
N GLN A 147 -0.39 6.05 30.50
CA GLN A 147 0.34 5.08 29.69
C GLN A 147 0.83 3.88 30.48
N ALA A 148 1.24 4.07 31.73
CA ALA A 148 1.56 2.96 32.62
C ALA A 148 0.32 2.10 32.91
N GLU A 149 -0.84 2.71 33.13
CA GLU A 149 -2.11 1.99 33.27
C GLU A 149 -2.48 1.23 32.00
N ALA A 150 -2.33 1.86 30.82
CA ALA A 150 -2.57 1.22 29.52
C ALA A 150 -1.65 0.00 29.30
N ALA A 151 -0.40 0.11 29.72
CA ALA A 151 0.55 -0.99 29.67
C ALA A 151 0.15 -2.15 30.59
N ALA A 152 -0.36 -1.85 31.79
CA ALA A 152 -0.89 -2.86 32.70
C ALA A 152 -2.13 -3.56 32.13
N ILE A 153 -3.03 -2.82 31.48
CA ILE A 153 -4.21 -3.38 30.78
C ILE A 153 -3.76 -4.30 29.65
N ALA A 154 -2.81 -3.89 28.80
CA ALA A 154 -2.26 -4.70 27.71
C ALA A 154 -1.65 -6.01 28.26
N LYS A 155 -0.86 -5.96 29.33
CA LYS A 155 -0.29 -7.15 29.96
C LYS A 155 -1.38 -8.08 30.50
N LYS A 156 -2.41 -7.57 31.17
CA LYS A 156 -3.57 -8.35 31.64
C LYS A 156 -4.36 -8.99 30.48
N ALA A 157 -4.44 -8.32 29.35
CA ALA A 157 -5.07 -8.82 28.13
C ALA A 157 -4.24 -9.88 27.38
N GLY A 158 -3.04 -10.23 27.90
CA GLY A 158 -2.24 -11.33 27.36
C GLY A 158 -1.28 -10.95 26.22
N PHE A 159 -1.03 -9.66 25.99
CA PHE A 159 0.05 -9.25 25.09
C PHE A 159 1.42 -9.66 25.67
N ASP A 160 2.33 -10.09 24.81
CA ASP A 160 3.67 -10.54 25.19
C ASP A 160 4.67 -9.38 25.38
N GLY A 161 4.32 -8.16 24.98
CA GLY A 161 5.14 -6.96 25.11
C GLY A 161 4.42 -5.72 24.60
N ILE A 162 5.10 -4.59 24.65
CA ILE A 162 4.60 -3.28 24.19
C ILE A 162 5.52 -2.70 23.13
N GLU A 163 4.93 -2.11 22.09
CA GLU A 163 5.59 -1.17 21.19
C GLU A 163 5.06 0.23 21.44
N LEU A 164 5.92 1.18 21.87
CA LEU A 164 5.56 2.59 21.89
C LEU A 164 5.79 3.21 20.51
N GLU A 165 4.79 3.92 20.00
CA GLU A 165 4.88 4.59 18.71
C GLU A 165 5.45 5.99 18.86
N THR A 166 6.69 6.18 18.37
CA THR A 166 7.40 7.46 18.39
C THR A 166 7.63 8.01 16.96
N ASN A 167 7.17 7.28 15.94
CA ASN A 167 7.40 7.60 14.53
C ASN A 167 6.30 8.50 13.92
N SER A 168 6.39 8.74 12.63
CA SER A 168 5.37 9.38 11.78
C SER A 168 4.95 10.80 12.17
N GLY A 169 5.65 11.44 13.11
CA GLY A 169 5.29 12.75 13.65
C GLY A 169 4.17 12.70 14.67
N TYR A 170 4.10 11.61 15.43
CA TYR A 170 3.19 11.46 16.58
C TYR A 170 3.83 11.96 17.87
N LEU A 171 3.12 11.88 18.99
CA LEU A 171 3.39 12.61 20.23
C LEU A 171 4.87 12.63 20.65
N TYR A 172 5.52 11.48 20.79
CA TYR A 172 6.93 11.44 21.22
C TYR A 172 7.90 12.00 20.19
N GLY A 173 7.69 11.67 18.89
CA GLY A 173 8.48 12.26 17.82
C GLY A 173 8.35 13.80 17.77
N GLN A 174 7.16 14.31 18.14
CA GLN A 174 6.95 15.77 18.26
C GLN A 174 7.78 16.41 19.38
N PHE A 175 8.05 15.69 20.47
CA PHE A 175 8.94 16.17 21.53
C PHE A 175 10.42 16.17 21.11
N TRP A 176 10.83 15.29 20.19
CA TRP A 176 12.20 15.21 19.68
C TRP A 176 12.51 16.29 18.64
N SER A 177 11.54 16.66 17.82
CA SER A 177 11.76 17.52 16.65
C SER A 177 11.69 19.00 16.99
N PRO A 178 12.73 19.80 16.61
CA PRO A 178 12.70 21.24 16.80
C PRO A 178 11.63 21.97 15.99
N LEU A 179 11.01 21.28 15.01
CA LEU A 179 9.89 21.83 14.26
C LEU A 179 8.59 21.92 15.07
N THR A 180 8.46 21.13 16.12
CA THR A 180 7.21 20.99 16.90
C THR A 180 7.40 21.23 18.38
N ASN A 181 8.61 21.06 18.91
CA ASN A 181 8.92 21.31 20.31
C ASN A 181 9.67 22.62 20.48
N LEU A 182 8.93 23.67 20.80
CA LEU A 182 9.45 25.03 21.05
C LEU A 182 9.47 25.35 22.55
N ARG A 183 9.41 24.34 23.41
CA ARG A 183 9.42 24.51 24.87
C ARG A 183 10.80 24.95 25.37
N GLU A 184 10.77 25.76 26.41
CA GLU A 184 11.98 26.24 27.12
C GLU A 184 12.18 25.59 28.48
N ASP A 185 11.20 24.76 28.92
CA ASP A 185 11.24 23.99 30.17
C ASP A 185 12.02 22.66 30.02
N GLU A 186 11.96 21.83 31.06
CA GLU A 186 12.64 20.53 31.13
C GLU A 186 12.19 19.48 30.12
N TYR A 187 11.12 19.73 29.35
CA TYR A 187 10.63 18.88 28.25
C TYR A 187 10.93 19.48 26.87
N GLY A 188 11.78 20.49 26.79
CA GLY A 188 12.17 21.15 25.52
C GLY A 188 13.27 20.39 24.75
N CYS A 189 13.73 20.98 23.64
CA CYS A 189 14.74 20.39 22.74
C CYS A 189 16.17 20.89 22.99
N GLN A 190 16.45 21.60 24.11
CA GLN A 190 17.72 22.32 24.34
C GLN A 190 18.92 21.37 24.46
N ASN A 191 18.70 20.17 24.96
CA ASN A 191 19.74 19.15 25.13
C ASN A 191 19.13 17.74 25.01
N MET A 192 19.99 16.73 25.01
CA MET A 192 19.58 15.32 24.83
C MET A 192 18.73 14.81 25.99
N GLU A 193 19.00 15.24 27.22
CA GLU A 193 18.23 14.86 28.42
C GLU A 193 16.80 15.40 28.34
N ASN A 194 16.63 16.71 28.17
CA ASN A 194 15.33 17.36 28.10
C ASN A 194 14.47 16.79 26.96
N LYS A 195 15.07 16.66 25.78
CA LYS A 195 14.43 16.10 24.58
C LYS A 195 13.85 14.69 24.83
N ASN A 196 14.54 13.88 25.62
CA ASN A 196 14.14 12.49 25.92
C ASN A 196 13.42 12.33 27.27
N ARG A 197 13.28 13.37 28.08
CA ARG A 197 12.71 13.29 29.43
C ARG A 197 11.33 12.62 29.42
N PHE A 198 10.42 13.08 28.56
CA PHE A 198 9.06 12.53 28.50
C PHE A 198 9.04 11.04 28.20
N ILE A 199 9.81 10.59 27.21
CA ILE A 199 9.84 9.16 26.85
C ILE A 199 10.52 8.31 27.92
N VAL A 200 11.61 8.82 28.55
CA VAL A 200 12.32 8.11 29.63
C VAL A 200 11.43 7.96 30.85
N GLU A 201 10.76 9.02 31.29
CA GLU A 201 9.81 8.97 32.42
C GLU A 201 8.64 7.99 32.11
N THR A 202 8.12 8.00 30.88
CA THR A 202 7.08 7.05 30.45
C THR A 202 7.57 5.61 30.48
N LEU A 203 8.74 5.32 29.90
CA LEU A 203 9.31 3.97 29.89
C LEU A 203 9.60 3.48 31.31
N THR A 204 10.07 4.36 32.20
CA THR A 204 10.28 4.04 33.62
C THR A 204 8.98 3.68 34.31
N ALA A 205 7.93 4.48 34.17
CA ALA A 205 6.62 4.22 34.75
C ALA A 205 5.98 2.92 34.19
N ILE A 206 6.12 2.67 32.88
CA ILE A 206 5.67 1.41 32.28
C ILE A 206 6.46 0.24 32.88
N ARG A 207 7.79 0.34 32.98
CA ARG A 207 8.66 -0.71 33.54
C ARG A 207 8.29 -1.06 34.98
N GLU A 208 7.91 -0.09 35.79
CA GLU A 208 7.46 -0.30 37.18
C GLU A 208 6.21 -1.18 37.25
N VAL A 209 5.24 -1.02 36.34
CA VAL A 209 3.98 -1.78 36.35
C VAL A 209 4.06 -3.11 35.62
N VAL A 210 4.88 -3.22 34.57
CA VAL A 210 5.00 -4.46 33.78
C VAL A 210 6.16 -5.36 34.23
N GLY A 211 7.12 -4.84 35.01
CA GLY A 211 8.30 -5.54 35.48
C GLY A 211 9.48 -5.55 34.50
N PRO A 212 10.67 -6.00 34.96
CA PRO A 212 11.92 -5.88 34.20
C PRO A 212 11.98 -6.79 32.98
N ASP A 213 11.30 -7.93 33.01
CA ASP A 213 11.40 -8.95 31.96
C ASP A 213 10.38 -8.77 30.83
N TYR A 214 9.46 -7.80 30.93
CA TYR A 214 8.43 -7.58 29.92
C TYR A 214 8.96 -6.71 28.77
N PRO A 215 8.93 -7.15 27.50
CA PRO A 215 9.52 -6.43 26.38
C PRO A 215 8.94 -5.04 26.14
N LEU A 216 9.82 -4.04 25.99
CA LEU A 216 9.48 -2.69 25.58
C LEU A 216 10.24 -2.36 24.28
N GLN A 217 9.50 -2.23 23.19
CA GLN A 217 10.02 -1.88 21.86
C GLN A 217 9.64 -0.43 21.51
N LEU A 218 10.56 0.31 20.89
CA LEU A 218 10.26 1.62 20.32
C LEU A 218 10.15 1.56 18.81
N ARG A 219 9.08 2.13 18.26
CA ARG A 219 8.94 2.33 16.82
C ARG A 219 9.34 3.74 16.43
N VAL A 220 10.45 3.87 15.71
CA VAL A 220 11.14 5.15 15.48
C VAL A 220 11.17 5.51 13.99
N SER A 221 10.92 6.78 13.63
CA SER A 221 11.27 7.30 12.31
C SER A 221 12.77 7.56 12.28
N GLY A 222 13.53 6.82 11.49
CA GLY A 222 14.99 7.00 11.38
C GLY A 222 15.41 8.37 10.82
N SER A 223 14.49 9.18 10.35
CA SER A 223 14.60 10.62 10.04
C SER A 223 13.20 11.18 9.86
N ASP A 224 12.99 12.47 10.19
CA ASP A 224 11.70 13.14 9.95
C ASP A 224 11.41 13.31 8.45
N LEU A 225 12.44 13.37 7.62
CA LEU A 225 12.39 13.73 6.20
C LEU A 225 11.68 15.07 5.96
N LEU A 226 11.90 16.01 6.86
CA LEU A 226 11.41 17.39 6.85
C LEU A 226 12.59 18.34 7.00
N LYS A 227 12.59 19.43 6.21
CA LYS A 227 13.64 20.45 6.33
C LYS A 227 13.58 21.11 7.72
N GLY A 228 14.68 21.05 8.46
CA GLY A 228 14.78 21.57 9.82
C GLY A 228 14.27 20.63 10.92
N GLY A 229 13.77 19.45 10.58
CA GLY A 229 13.46 18.39 11.54
C GLY A 229 14.67 17.52 11.87
N CYS A 230 14.46 16.44 12.63
CA CYS A 230 15.51 15.50 12.98
C CYS A 230 16.03 14.76 11.75
N THR A 231 17.35 14.79 11.57
CA THR A 231 18.08 14.02 10.55
C THR A 231 18.22 12.55 10.97
N GLY A 232 18.82 11.73 10.09
CA GLY A 232 19.16 10.35 10.44
C GLY A 232 20.18 10.25 11.57
N GLU A 233 21.10 11.19 11.63
CA GLU A 233 22.13 11.26 12.68
C GLU A 233 21.51 11.67 14.02
N ASP A 234 20.67 12.71 14.06
CA ASP A 234 19.97 13.13 15.28
C ASP A 234 19.14 11.98 15.89
N ILE A 235 18.43 11.23 15.06
CA ILE A 235 17.63 10.09 15.53
C ILE A 235 18.52 8.94 16.01
N ALA A 236 19.64 8.68 15.34
CA ALA A 236 20.58 7.65 15.80
C ALA A 236 21.20 8.01 17.16
N ASP A 237 21.47 9.30 17.42
CA ASP A 237 21.95 9.79 18.72
C ASP A 237 20.88 9.67 19.81
N ILE A 238 19.61 9.95 19.48
CA ILE A 238 18.46 9.73 20.38
C ILE A 238 18.34 8.23 20.75
N CYS A 239 18.43 7.35 19.74
CA CYS A 239 18.37 5.91 19.99
C CYS A 239 19.55 5.42 20.86
N GLU A 240 20.76 5.92 20.62
CA GLU A 240 21.93 5.61 21.45
C GLU A 240 21.74 6.07 22.91
N TYR A 241 21.20 7.28 23.11
CA TYR A 241 20.89 7.78 24.45
C TYR A 241 19.88 6.88 25.18
N LEU A 242 18.78 6.48 24.47
CA LEU A 242 17.75 5.63 25.03
C LEU A 242 18.24 4.20 25.30
N ASP A 243 19.07 3.64 24.42
CA ASP A 243 19.70 2.32 24.62
C ASP A 243 20.53 2.27 25.91
N LYS A 244 21.31 3.34 26.20
CA LYS A 244 22.12 3.47 27.39
C LYS A 244 21.30 3.54 28.69
N THR A 245 20.02 3.86 28.64
CA THR A 245 19.14 3.81 29.82
C THR A 245 18.78 2.37 30.25
N GLY A 246 18.94 1.39 29.37
CA GLY A 246 18.51 0.01 29.60
C GLY A 246 17.00 -0.20 29.64
N LEU A 247 16.20 0.80 29.27
CA LEU A 247 14.73 0.73 29.29
C LEU A 247 14.15 0.17 27.97
N VAL A 248 14.91 0.19 26.87
CA VAL A 248 14.46 -0.21 25.53
C VAL A 248 15.06 -1.58 25.18
N ASP A 249 14.20 -2.53 24.84
CA ASP A 249 14.61 -3.91 24.49
C ASP A 249 14.71 -4.17 22.98
N CYS A 250 14.17 -3.26 22.13
CA CYS A 250 14.23 -3.38 20.67
C CYS A 250 13.87 -2.04 20.00
N PHE A 251 14.55 -1.72 18.89
CA PHE A 251 14.20 -0.59 18.02
C PHE A 251 13.60 -1.07 16.71
N SER A 252 12.38 -0.60 16.39
CA SER A 252 11.65 -0.87 15.14
C SER A 252 11.71 0.36 14.24
N ILE A 253 12.49 0.31 13.16
CA ILE A 253 12.81 1.49 12.38
C ILE A 253 11.89 1.67 11.18
N THR A 254 11.40 2.90 11.01
CA THR A 254 10.64 3.40 9.87
C THR A 254 11.33 4.64 9.27
N ALA A 255 10.62 5.42 8.45
CA ALA A 255 11.14 6.67 7.89
C ALA A 255 10.01 7.69 7.70
N GLY A 256 10.32 8.94 7.95
CA GLY A 256 9.51 10.10 7.62
C GLY A 256 8.28 10.32 8.49
N TRP A 257 7.74 11.52 8.37
CA TRP A 257 6.50 11.97 8.99
C TRP A 257 5.39 12.12 7.95
N HIS A 258 4.13 12.15 8.38
CA HIS A 258 2.99 12.37 7.49
C HIS A 258 3.02 13.70 6.74
N ASP A 259 3.67 14.72 7.30
CA ASP A 259 3.85 16.04 6.68
C ASP A 259 4.93 16.07 5.60
N SER A 260 5.75 15.02 5.50
CA SER A 260 6.80 14.93 4.49
C SER A 260 6.22 14.93 3.07
N THR A 261 6.88 15.63 2.18
CA THR A 261 6.60 15.58 0.72
C THR A 261 7.38 14.45 0.02
N VAL A 262 8.12 13.66 0.78
CA VAL A 262 8.82 12.47 0.28
C VAL A 262 7.88 11.28 0.34
N PRO A 263 7.65 10.56 -0.76
CA PRO A 263 6.89 9.31 -0.73
C PRO A 263 7.58 8.28 0.17
N LEU A 264 6.84 7.69 1.11
CA LEU A 264 7.41 6.79 2.13
C LEU A 264 7.19 5.32 1.79
N ILE A 265 5.98 4.98 1.34
CA ILE A 265 5.51 3.60 1.18
C ILE A 265 4.73 3.37 -0.11
N THR A 266 4.65 4.36 -1.00
CA THR A 266 4.00 4.20 -2.30
C THR A 266 4.81 3.27 -3.22
N MET A 267 4.24 2.88 -4.34
CA MET A 267 4.87 1.99 -5.31
C MET A 267 6.18 2.56 -5.89
N GLU A 268 6.30 3.87 -5.97
CA GLU A 268 7.48 4.56 -6.49
C GLU A 268 8.72 4.48 -5.58
N VAL A 269 8.55 4.09 -4.31
CA VAL A 269 9.68 3.93 -3.39
C VAL A 269 10.34 2.58 -3.61
N PRO A 270 11.62 2.50 -3.96
CA PRO A 270 12.32 1.24 -4.12
C PRO A 270 12.29 0.38 -2.84
N PHE A 271 12.30 -0.94 -3.01
CA PHE A 271 12.45 -1.85 -1.88
C PHE A 271 13.78 -1.59 -1.15
N GLY A 272 13.74 -1.52 0.18
CA GLY A 272 14.92 -1.27 1.02
C GLY A 272 15.49 0.14 0.94
N ASN A 273 14.80 1.09 0.30
CA ASN A 273 15.29 2.47 0.14
C ASN A 273 15.73 3.12 1.45
N TRP A 274 15.07 2.80 2.56
CA TRP A 274 15.31 3.39 3.87
C TRP A 274 16.26 2.58 4.76
N ASN A 275 16.85 1.48 4.25
CA ASN A 275 17.70 0.59 5.04
C ASN A 275 18.94 1.30 5.60
N TYR A 276 19.44 2.37 4.96
CA TYR A 276 20.56 3.12 5.46
C TYR A 276 20.29 3.77 6.82
N LEU A 277 19.04 4.23 7.07
CA LEU A 277 18.64 4.80 8.37
C LEU A 277 18.72 3.75 9.49
N GLY A 278 18.23 2.56 9.23
CA GLY A 278 18.31 1.46 10.20
C GLY A 278 19.75 1.03 10.48
N ARG A 279 20.62 1.01 9.47
CA ARG A 279 22.06 0.72 9.66
C ARG A 279 22.76 1.78 10.50
N GLN A 280 22.43 3.07 10.34
CA GLN A 280 22.98 4.15 11.18
C GLN A 280 22.64 3.92 12.66
N ILE A 281 21.38 3.57 12.96
CA ILE A 281 20.94 3.26 14.33
C ILE A 281 21.61 1.98 14.83
N LYS A 282 21.61 0.91 14.04
CA LYS A 282 22.23 -0.38 14.41
C LYS A 282 23.71 -0.26 14.79
N ALA A 283 24.42 0.69 14.19
CA ALA A 283 25.81 0.96 14.49
C ALA A 283 26.05 1.61 15.86
N LYS A 284 25.01 2.18 16.49
CA LYS A 284 25.12 2.94 17.77
C LYS A 284 24.48 2.23 18.96
N VAL A 285 23.57 1.28 18.74
CA VAL A 285 22.79 0.62 19.81
C VAL A 285 23.18 -0.84 20.01
N GLN A 286 23.01 -1.35 21.22
CA GLN A 286 23.22 -2.77 21.57
C GLN A 286 21.93 -3.58 21.45
N ALA A 287 20.78 -2.97 21.74
CA ALA A 287 19.49 -3.60 21.58
C ALA A 287 19.24 -4.06 20.13
N PRO A 288 18.47 -5.13 19.91
CA PRO A 288 18.06 -5.56 18.59
C PRO A 288 17.41 -4.44 17.77
N VAL A 289 17.74 -4.40 16.48
CA VAL A 289 17.16 -3.46 15.50
C VAL A 289 16.41 -4.23 14.44
N VAL A 290 15.14 -3.89 14.23
CA VAL A 290 14.30 -4.46 13.17
C VAL A 290 13.87 -3.38 12.18
N MET A 291 13.97 -3.68 10.87
CA MET A 291 13.76 -2.67 9.83
C MET A 291 12.44 -2.87 9.09
N GLY A 292 11.62 -1.82 9.05
CA GLY A 292 10.39 -1.75 8.27
C GLY A 292 10.55 -1.05 6.91
N MET A 293 9.44 -0.55 6.38
CA MET A 293 9.33 0.30 5.18
C MET A 293 9.81 -0.37 3.87
N ARG A 294 8.86 -0.78 3.03
CA ARG A 294 9.15 -1.36 1.71
C ARG A 294 10.13 -2.54 1.75
N GLN A 295 9.96 -3.41 2.74
CA GLN A 295 10.63 -4.71 2.78
C GLN A 295 9.77 -5.76 2.06
N HIS A 296 10.43 -6.71 1.39
CA HIS A 296 9.84 -7.96 0.93
C HIS A 296 10.70 -9.14 1.40
N ILE A 297 10.15 -10.34 1.39
CA ILE A 297 10.76 -11.47 2.08
C ILE A 297 12.17 -11.84 1.56
N SER A 298 12.41 -11.78 0.25
CA SER A 298 13.71 -12.09 -0.31
C SER A 298 14.79 -11.06 0.09
N LEU A 299 14.44 -9.75 0.09
CA LEU A 299 15.34 -8.71 0.60
C LEU A 299 15.58 -8.89 2.10
N ALA A 300 14.53 -9.27 2.86
CA ALA A 300 14.65 -9.55 4.28
C ALA A 300 15.67 -10.66 4.58
N GLU A 301 15.67 -11.72 3.77
CA GLU A 301 16.67 -12.80 3.88
C GLU A 301 18.09 -12.27 3.72
N GLU A 302 18.32 -11.42 2.72
CA GLU A 302 19.64 -10.86 2.42
C GLU A 302 20.14 -9.92 3.54
N VAL A 303 19.31 -8.96 3.97
CA VAL A 303 19.73 -7.94 4.95
C VAL A 303 19.94 -8.52 6.34
N VAL A 304 19.18 -9.56 6.74
CA VAL A 304 19.37 -10.25 8.02
C VAL A 304 20.59 -11.18 7.97
N GLU A 305 20.83 -11.85 6.84
CA GLU A 305 22.01 -12.70 6.66
C GLU A 305 23.31 -11.88 6.73
N ARG A 306 23.34 -10.70 6.09
CA ARG A 306 24.49 -9.78 6.18
C ARG A 306 24.70 -9.18 7.58
N GLY A 307 23.66 -9.24 8.45
CA GLY A 307 23.70 -8.60 9.77
C GLY A 307 23.38 -7.12 9.76
N ASP A 308 22.81 -6.60 8.67
CA ASP A 308 22.34 -5.19 8.59
C ASP A 308 21.32 -4.93 9.70
N PHE A 309 20.47 -5.93 10.00
CA PHE A 309 19.43 -5.91 11.03
C PHE A 309 19.25 -7.26 11.70
N ASP A 310 18.63 -7.26 12.89
CA ASP A 310 18.33 -8.48 13.64
C ASP A 310 17.04 -9.14 13.15
N GLY A 311 16.14 -8.39 12.53
CA GLY A 311 14.90 -8.84 11.95
C GLY A 311 14.28 -7.80 11.02
N VAL A 312 13.12 -8.12 10.45
CA VAL A 312 12.40 -7.23 9.53
C VAL A 312 10.94 -7.12 9.87
N VAL A 313 10.38 -5.92 9.61
CA VAL A 313 8.97 -5.61 9.80
C VAL A 313 8.29 -5.49 8.43
N ILE A 314 7.41 -6.43 8.12
CA ILE A 314 6.65 -6.49 6.87
C ILE A 314 5.18 -6.19 7.15
N GLY A 315 4.56 -5.29 6.39
CA GLY A 315 3.15 -4.92 6.55
C GLY A 315 2.27 -5.52 5.46
N ARG A 316 1.99 -4.73 4.42
CA ARG A 316 1.00 -5.01 3.38
C ARG A 316 1.19 -6.34 2.61
N GLN A 317 2.38 -6.92 2.62
CA GLN A 317 2.58 -8.22 2.00
C GLN A 317 1.79 -9.33 2.71
N TRP A 318 1.54 -9.21 4.04
CA TRP A 318 0.66 -10.09 4.79
C TRP A 318 -0.83 -9.98 4.40
N LEU A 319 -1.22 -8.85 3.82
CA LEU A 319 -2.56 -8.68 3.23
C LEU A 319 -2.66 -9.41 1.90
N ALA A 320 -1.60 -9.33 1.10
CA ALA A 320 -1.54 -10.01 -0.19
C ALA A 320 -1.43 -11.53 -0.01
N ASP A 321 -0.58 -12.00 0.90
CA ASP A 321 -0.34 -13.43 1.14
C ASP A 321 -0.20 -13.74 2.63
N PRO A 322 -1.21 -14.34 3.26
CA PRO A 322 -1.13 -14.73 4.66
C PRO A 322 -0.15 -15.89 4.93
N ASP A 323 0.25 -16.67 3.93
CA ASP A 323 1.20 -17.78 4.05
C ASP A 323 2.64 -17.40 3.69
N LEU A 324 2.93 -16.11 3.68
CA LEU A 324 4.21 -15.51 3.28
C LEU A 324 5.44 -16.28 3.80
N VAL A 325 5.53 -16.47 5.12
CA VAL A 325 6.69 -17.11 5.75
C VAL A 325 6.72 -18.61 5.49
N LYS A 326 5.57 -19.29 5.56
CA LYS A 326 5.49 -20.74 5.24
C LYS A 326 5.99 -21.02 3.82
N LYS A 327 5.54 -20.25 2.84
CA LYS A 327 5.97 -20.38 1.45
C LYS A 327 7.47 -20.12 1.30
N ALA A 328 7.97 -19.05 1.92
CA ALA A 328 9.40 -18.71 1.85
C ALA A 328 10.29 -19.76 2.49
N MET A 329 9.93 -20.29 3.67
CA MET A 329 10.66 -21.38 4.34
C MET A 329 10.70 -22.67 3.50
N ASN A 330 9.68 -22.92 2.70
CA ASN A 330 9.61 -24.07 1.79
C ASN A 330 10.25 -23.80 0.41
N GLY A 331 10.97 -22.68 0.24
CA GLY A 331 11.62 -22.31 -1.03
C GLY A 331 10.65 -21.88 -2.13
N GLN A 332 9.38 -21.63 -1.80
CA GLN A 332 8.29 -21.30 -2.74
C GLN A 332 8.11 -19.76 -2.91
N HIS A 333 9.21 -19.03 -3.05
CA HIS A 333 9.18 -17.56 -3.18
C HIS A 333 8.34 -17.09 -4.39
N ASP A 334 8.38 -17.81 -5.48
CA ASP A 334 7.62 -17.57 -6.71
C ASP A 334 6.10 -17.78 -6.54
N ARG A 335 5.69 -18.57 -5.52
CA ARG A 335 4.28 -18.81 -5.15
C ARG A 335 3.72 -17.75 -4.20
N ILE A 336 4.55 -16.84 -3.68
CA ILE A 336 4.10 -15.77 -2.79
C ILE A 336 3.38 -14.70 -3.62
N ARG A 337 2.10 -14.43 -3.27
CA ARG A 337 1.33 -13.34 -3.88
C ARG A 337 1.94 -11.99 -3.51
N PRO A 338 2.36 -11.16 -4.49
CA PRO A 338 3.07 -9.92 -4.18
C PRO A 338 2.15 -8.81 -3.70
N CYS A 339 2.65 -7.98 -2.78
CA CYS A 339 2.08 -6.66 -2.54
C CYS A 339 2.66 -5.69 -3.57
N VAL A 340 1.82 -5.10 -4.40
CA VAL A 340 2.22 -4.15 -5.46
C VAL A 340 2.30 -2.68 -4.99
N GLY A 341 2.16 -2.41 -3.71
CA GLY A 341 2.30 -1.05 -3.16
C GLY A 341 1.22 -0.04 -3.58
N CYS A 342 0.06 -0.50 -4.07
CA CYS A 342 -0.99 0.36 -4.62
C CYS A 342 -1.75 1.21 -3.60
N ASN A 343 -1.74 0.84 -2.33
CA ASN A 343 -2.45 1.46 -1.20
C ASN A 343 -3.99 1.48 -1.28
N ALA A 344 -4.60 0.99 -2.35
CA ALA A 344 -5.99 1.22 -2.73
C ALA A 344 -7.04 0.71 -1.73
N LEU A 345 -6.93 -0.54 -1.26
CA LEU A 345 -7.89 -1.15 -0.33
C LEU A 345 -7.32 -1.35 1.07
N CYS A 346 -6.11 -0.90 1.33
CA CYS A 346 -5.50 -1.00 2.66
C CYS A 346 -5.33 0.37 3.31
N LEU A 347 -4.31 1.15 2.92
CA LEU A 347 -4.05 2.46 3.53
C LEU A 347 -5.21 3.44 3.35
N ASP A 348 -5.75 3.56 2.12
CA ASP A 348 -6.83 4.50 1.85
C ASP A 348 -8.15 4.09 2.54
N ALA A 349 -8.43 2.79 2.65
CA ALA A 349 -9.58 2.29 3.41
C ALA A 349 -9.42 2.59 4.91
N ALA A 350 -8.24 2.30 5.48
CA ALA A 350 -7.94 2.61 6.88
C ALA A 350 -8.04 4.11 7.19
N GLN A 351 -7.53 4.98 6.30
CA GLN A 351 -7.65 6.44 6.45
C GLN A 351 -9.10 6.94 6.33
N ALA A 352 -9.92 6.24 5.55
CA ALA A 352 -11.35 6.52 5.44
C ALA A 352 -12.20 5.89 6.56
N GLY A 353 -11.58 5.25 7.56
CA GLY A 353 -12.27 4.57 8.65
C GLY A 353 -13.04 3.31 8.21
N LYS A 354 -12.64 2.68 7.09
CA LYS A 354 -13.27 1.49 6.52
C LYS A 354 -12.42 0.25 6.78
N ASP A 355 -13.06 -0.91 6.68
CA ASP A 355 -12.37 -2.19 6.72
C ASP A 355 -11.40 -2.32 5.54
N ILE A 356 -10.22 -2.86 5.84
CA ILE A 356 -9.18 -3.00 4.82
C ILE A 356 -9.36 -4.25 3.96
N GLY A 357 -8.68 -4.26 2.81
CA GLY A 357 -8.61 -5.39 1.89
C GLY A 357 -7.34 -5.35 1.04
N CYS A 358 -7.26 -6.21 0.03
CA CYS A 358 -6.17 -6.22 -0.93
C CYS A 358 -6.70 -6.38 -2.35
N ILE A 359 -6.15 -5.60 -3.30
CA ILE A 359 -6.61 -5.65 -4.71
C ILE A 359 -6.36 -7.01 -5.38
N GLY A 360 -5.34 -7.73 -4.94
CA GLY A 360 -4.95 -9.04 -5.48
C GLY A 360 -5.40 -10.22 -4.63
N ASN A 361 -5.99 -9.98 -3.46
CA ASN A 361 -6.43 -11.03 -2.55
C ASN A 361 -7.84 -10.74 -2.03
N PHE A 362 -8.84 -11.36 -2.65
CA PHE A 362 -10.23 -11.17 -2.27
C PHE A 362 -10.54 -11.70 -0.86
N GLU A 363 -9.84 -12.72 -0.39
CA GLU A 363 -10.03 -13.35 0.93
C GLU A 363 -9.54 -12.47 2.09
N CYS A 364 -8.72 -11.44 1.79
CA CYS A 364 -8.12 -10.59 2.81
C CYS A 364 -9.17 -9.82 3.61
N ASN A 365 -9.16 -9.99 4.94
CA ASN A 365 -10.08 -9.38 5.88
C ASN A 365 -11.57 -9.75 5.65
N ARG A 366 -11.78 -10.96 5.10
CA ARG A 366 -13.07 -11.60 4.92
C ARG A 366 -13.06 -13.03 5.49
N GLU A 367 -12.19 -13.28 6.45
CA GLU A 367 -11.97 -14.59 7.03
C GLU A 367 -13.28 -15.16 7.63
N LYS A 368 -14.04 -14.34 8.37
CA LYS A 368 -15.31 -14.73 8.97
C LYS A 368 -16.42 -14.93 7.93
N GLU A 369 -16.50 -14.05 6.92
CA GLU A 369 -17.49 -14.13 5.85
C GLU A 369 -17.32 -15.40 5.00
N LEU A 370 -16.07 -15.74 4.67
CA LEU A 370 -15.77 -16.72 3.63
C LEU A 370 -15.39 -18.11 4.16
N ARG A 371 -14.82 -18.23 5.37
CA ARG A 371 -14.41 -19.52 5.90
C ARG A 371 -15.63 -20.36 6.31
N ASN A 372 -15.63 -21.64 5.94
CA ASN A 372 -16.61 -22.59 6.39
C ASN A 372 -16.40 -23.05 7.84
N ALA A 373 -17.24 -23.94 8.34
CA ALA A 373 -17.14 -24.48 9.70
C ALA A 373 -15.79 -25.18 10.00
N ASP A 374 -15.13 -25.72 8.97
CA ASP A 374 -13.79 -26.33 9.10
C ASP A 374 -12.65 -25.30 9.01
N GLY A 375 -12.98 -24.01 8.94
CA GLY A 375 -12.02 -22.91 8.84
C GLY A 375 -11.35 -22.78 7.46
N LYS A 376 -11.90 -23.38 6.41
CA LYS A 376 -11.37 -23.33 5.05
C LYS A 376 -12.03 -22.26 4.22
N PHE A 377 -11.25 -21.57 3.39
CA PHE A 377 -11.78 -20.69 2.34
C PHE A 377 -12.43 -21.51 1.20
N PRO A 378 -13.39 -20.95 0.46
CA PRO A 378 -13.99 -21.62 -0.69
C PRO A 378 -12.96 -22.08 -1.73
N SER A 379 -11.88 -21.32 -1.93
CA SER A 379 -10.77 -21.71 -2.81
C SER A 379 -10.04 -22.99 -2.38
N GLU A 380 -10.13 -23.37 -1.09
CA GLU A 380 -9.51 -24.58 -0.51
C GLU A 380 -10.47 -25.79 -0.54
N VAL A 381 -11.74 -25.59 -0.89
CA VAL A 381 -12.76 -26.65 -0.93
C VAL A 381 -12.95 -27.12 -2.36
N LYS A 382 -12.75 -28.42 -2.60
CA LYS A 382 -12.97 -29.01 -3.92
C LYS A 382 -14.44 -28.99 -4.29
N SER A 383 -14.72 -28.71 -5.58
CA SER A 383 -16.07 -28.84 -6.14
C SER A 383 -16.52 -30.31 -6.14
N ALA A 384 -17.78 -30.54 -5.78
CA ALA A 384 -18.38 -31.88 -5.87
C ALA A 384 -18.58 -32.32 -7.35
N HIS A 385 -18.65 -31.35 -8.26
CA HIS A 385 -18.87 -31.56 -9.69
C HIS A 385 -17.83 -30.81 -10.52
N PRO A 386 -16.59 -31.34 -10.64
CA PRO A 386 -15.57 -30.73 -11.45
C PRO A 386 -15.97 -30.59 -12.92
N GLU A 387 -15.83 -29.38 -13.47
CA GLU A 387 -16.13 -29.04 -14.86
C GLU A 387 -14.86 -28.84 -15.68
N LYS A 388 -14.96 -28.99 -16.99
CA LYS A 388 -14.00 -28.48 -17.98
C LYS A 388 -14.47 -27.10 -18.41
N ILE A 389 -13.64 -26.10 -18.22
CA ILE A 389 -14.02 -24.69 -18.40
C ILE A 389 -13.12 -24.02 -19.43
N LEU A 390 -13.73 -23.37 -20.41
CA LEU A 390 -13.04 -22.49 -21.36
C LEU A 390 -13.19 -21.02 -20.90
N VAL A 391 -12.07 -20.33 -20.70
CA VAL A 391 -12.03 -18.91 -20.35
C VAL A 391 -11.52 -18.11 -21.55
N ILE A 392 -12.21 -17.03 -21.90
CA ILE A 392 -11.82 -16.15 -23.00
C ILE A 392 -11.22 -14.86 -22.44
N GLY A 393 -9.89 -14.77 -22.48
CA GLY A 393 -9.09 -13.64 -21.97
C GLY A 393 -8.24 -13.97 -20.76
N ALA A 394 -6.92 -13.67 -20.84
CA ALA A 394 -5.93 -13.85 -19.78
C ALA A 394 -5.61 -12.53 -19.04
N GLY A 395 -6.62 -11.70 -18.82
CA GLY A 395 -6.56 -10.55 -17.94
C GLY A 395 -6.70 -10.97 -16.45
N PRO A 396 -6.66 -10.01 -15.49
CA PRO A 396 -6.78 -10.32 -14.05
C PRO A 396 -8.03 -11.14 -13.71
N SER A 397 -9.20 -10.84 -14.30
CA SER A 397 -10.43 -11.58 -14.04
C SER A 397 -10.37 -13.01 -14.56
N GLY A 398 -9.94 -13.22 -15.81
CA GLY A 398 -9.86 -14.57 -16.40
C GLY A 398 -8.84 -15.45 -15.67
N MET A 399 -7.67 -14.91 -15.34
CA MET A 399 -6.63 -15.66 -14.63
C MET A 399 -7.01 -15.94 -13.15
N GLU A 400 -7.60 -15.00 -12.43
CA GLU A 400 -8.06 -15.27 -11.05
C GLU A 400 -9.18 -16.28 -11.02
N PHE A 401 -10.16 -16.19 -11.94
CA PHE A 401 -11.19 -17.20 -12.08
C PHE A 401 -10.59 -18.59 -12.36
N ALA A 402 -9.66 -18.68 -13.31
CA ALA A 402 -9.00 -19.94 -13.66
C ALA A 402 -8.21 -20.51 -12.48
N ARG A 403 -7.48 -19.67 -11.73
CA ARG A 403 -6.73 -20.07 -10.54
C ARG A 403 -7.63 -20.65 -9.45
N VAL A 404 -8.70 -19.94 -9.10
CA VAL A 404 -9.64 -20.39 -8.05
C VAL A 404 -10.38 -21.65 -8.49
N SER A 405 -10.85 -21.70 -9.73
CA SER A 405 -11.51 -22.89 -10.29
C SER A 405 -10.60 -24.12 -10.32
N ALA A 406 -9.32 -23.95 -10.70
CA ALA A 406 -8.34 -25.04 -10.67
C ALA A 406 -8.03 -25.51 -9.24
N LEU A 407 -7.93 -24.58 -8.26
CA LEU A 407 -7.84 -24.94 -6.84
C LEU A 407 -9.04 -25.78 -6.40
N ARG A 408 -10.22 -25.50 -6.89
CA ARG A 408 -11.45 -26.24 -6.61
C ARG A 408 -11.57 -27.56 -7.39
N GLY A 409 -10.63 -27.85 -8.30
CA GLY A 409 -10.54 -29.12 -9.01
C GLY A 409 -11.11 -29.13 -10.43
N HIS A 410 -11.56 -27.98 -10.94
CA HIS A 410 -11.98 -27.84 -12.33
C HIS A 410 -10.77 -27.91 -13.28
N LYS A 411 -10.98 -28.35 -14.53
CA LYS A 411 -9.99 -28.28 -15.60
C LYS A 411 -10.23 -27.02 -16.41
N VAL A 412 -9.24 -26.14 -16.48
CA VAL A 412 -9.41 -24.83 -17.09
C VAL A 412 -8.43 -24.63 -18.23
N THR A 413 -8.97 -24.18 -19.39
CA THR A 413 -8.18 -23.70 -20.53
C THR A 413 -8.51 -22.24 -20.76
N ILE A 414 -7.48 -21.41 -20.96
CA ILE A 414 -7.63 -19.98 -21.26
C ILE A 414 -7.21 -19.73 -22.72
N TRP A 415 -8.04 -19.03 -23.49
CA TRP A 415 -7.65 -18.47 -24.78
C TRP A 415 -7.39 -16.99 -24.65
N GLU A 416 -6.21 -16.54 -25.10
CA GLU A 416 -5.79 -15.15 -25.08
C GLU A 416 -5.34 -14.71 -26.48
N LYS A 417 -5.90 -13.61 -26.97
CA LYS A 417 -5.61 -13.09 -28.31
C LYS A 417 -4.20 -12.49 -28.46
N ARG A 418 -3.62 -12.03 -27.35
CA ARG A 418 -2.27 -11.45 -27.35
C ARG A 418 -1.21 -12.55 -27.22
N ASP A 419 0.03 -12.16 -27.49
CA ASP A 419 1.23 -12.98 -27.30
C ASP A 419 1.63 -13.12 -25.81
N ARG A 420 0.84 -12.52 -24.89
CA ARG A 420 1.13 -12.41 -23.44
C ARG A 420 -0.14 -12.32 -22.62
N THR A 421 -0.02 -12.71 -21.35
CA THR A 421 -1.05 -12.60 -20.32
C THR A 421 -1.15 -11.18 -19.74
N ILE A 422 -1.85 -11.01 -18.62
CA ILE A 422 -2.00 -9.81 -17.78
C ILE A 422 -3.02 -8.79 -18.33
N GLY A 423 -3.39 -8.85 -19.60
CA GLY A 423 -4.40 -7.96 -20.19
C GLY A 423 -4.08 -6.48 -20.00
N LEU A 424 -5.10 -5.67 -19.66
CA LEU A 424 -4.97 -4.22 -19.47
C LEU A 424 -4.18 -3.81 -18.22
N SER A 425 -3.96 -4.70 -17.26
CA SER A 425 -3.10 -4.39 -16.11
C SER A 425 -1.64 -4.17 -16.49
N LEU A 426 -1.22 -4.62 -17.67
CA LEU A 426 0.08 -4.24 -18.24
C LEU A 426 0.17 -2.72 -18.49
N PHE A 427 -0.93 -2.10 -18.95
CA PHE A 427 -0.96 -0.64 -19.17
C PHE A 427 -0.91 0.11 -17.84
N ALA A 428 -1.59 -0.39 -16.82
CA ALA A 428 -1.48 0.17 -15.46
C ALA A 428 -0.06 0.06 -14.87
N ALA A 429 0.75 -0.89 -15.36
CA ALA A 429 2.14 -1.11 -14.96
C ALA A 429 3.18 -0.37 -15.82
N THR A 430 2.76 0.30 -16.91
CA THR A 430 3.66 0.98 -17.85
C THR A 430 4.08 2.37 -17.38
N PRO A 431 3.21 3.19 -16.73
CA PRO A 431 3.62 4.50 -16.25
C PRO A 431 4.85 4.42 -15.35
N PRO A 432 5.70 5.43 -15.36
CA PRO A 432 6.90 5.47 -14.56
C PRO A 432 6.64 5.12 -13.08
N ARG A 433 7.47 4.21 -12.52
CA ARG A 433 7.39 3.80 -11.10
C ARG A 433 6.09 3.07 -10.70
N ARG A 434 5.37 2.51 -11.69
CA ARG A 434 4.20 1.64 -11.47
C ARG A 434 4.49 0.16 -11.75
N TYR A 435 5.75 -0.20 -11.91
CA TYR A 435 6.20 -1.53 -12.35
C TYR A 435 5.75 -2.68 -11.45
N ASP A 436 5.55 -2.44 -10.16
CA ASP A 436 5.18 -3.48 -9.21
C ASP A 436 3.83 -4.15 -9.55
N ILE A 437 2.94 -3.47 -10.28
CA ILE A 437 1.67 -4.05 -10.76
C ILE A 437 1.93 -5.28 -11.64
N ARG A 438 3.02 -5.32 -12.39
CA ARG A 438 3.41 -6.48 -13.22
C ARG A 438 3.58 -7.75 -12.41
N TYR A 439 4.09 -7.62 -11.19
CA TYR A 439 4.34 -8.77 -10.32
C TYR A 439 3.06 -9.53 -9.98
N LEU A 440 1.92 -8.83 -9.82
CA LEU A 440 0.64 -9.49 -9.58
C LEU A 440 0.19 -10.32 -10.79
N GLY A 441 0.29 -9.77 -11.98
CA GLY A 441 -0.08 -10.49 -13.21
C GLY A 441 0.85 -11.67 -13.49
N GLN A 442 2.17 -11.50 -13.30
CA GLN A 442 3.15 -12.57 -13.44
C GLN A 442 2.94 -13.68 -12.40
N TRP A 443 2.55 -13.30 -11.18
CA TRP A 443 2.20 -14.26 -10.13
C TRP A 443 0.94 -15.06 -10.53
N LEU A 444 -0.11 -14.40 -11.01
CA LEU A 444 -1.34 -15.06 -11.48
C LEU A 444 -1.03 -16.07 -12.59
N GLU A 445 -0.20 -15.70 -13.56
CA GLU A 445 0.21 -16.63 -14.63
C GLU A 445 0.95 -17.84 -14.08
N ARG A 446 1.95 -17.64 -13.19
CA ARG A 446 2.70 -18.74 -12.58
C ARG A 446 1.79 -19.68 -11.78
N GLU A 447 0.87 -19.13 -10.98
CA GLU A 447 -0.10 -19.91 -10.21
C GLU A 447 -1.03 -20.71 -11.13
N CYS A 448 -1.59 -20.11 -12.18
CA CYS A 448 -2.42 -20.81 -13.15
C CYS A 448 -1.67 -22.00 -13.76
N ARG A 449 -0.45 -21.78 -14.26
CA ARG A 449 0.36 -22.85 -14.84
C ARG A 449 0.73 -23.94 -13.83
N ALA A 450 1.08 -23.57 -12.60
CA ALA A 450 1.43 -24.51 -11.53
C ALA A 450 0.21 -25.36 -11.09
N LEU A 451 -1.01 -24.85 -11.28
CA LEU A 451 -2.28 -25.57 -11.02
C LEU A 451 -2.78 -26.37 -12.23
N GLY A 452 -2.01 -26.42 -13.32
CA GLY A 452 -2.35 -27.17 -14.52
C GLY A 452 -3.35 -26.47 -15.45
N VAL A 453 -3.53 -25.14 -15.30
CA VAL A 453 -4.33 -24.36 -16.26
C VAL A 453 -3.56 -24.25 -17.57
N GLU A 454 -4.20 -24.64 -18.66
CA GLU A 454 -3.67 -24.46 -20.00
C GLU A 454 -3.92 -23.04 -20.48
N ILE A 455 -2.87 -22.34 -20.94
CA ILE A 455 -2.96 -20.96 -21.45
C ILE A 455 -2.48 -20.96 -22.89
N ILE A 456 -3.40 -20.70 -23.84
CA ILE A 456 -3.15 -20.64 -25.27
C ILE A 456 -3.12 -19.16 -25.68
N LEU A 457 -1.93 -18.67 -26.00
CA LEU A 457 -1.68 -17.31 -26.47
C LEU A 457 -1.87 -17.21 -27.99
N ASN A 458 -1.97 -15.97 -28.52
CA ASN A 458 -2.20 -15.69 -29.94
C ASN A 458 -3.45 -16.37 -30.49
N LYS A 459 -4.44 -16.62 -29.62
CA LYS A 459 -5.72 -17.23 -29.98
C LYS A 459 -6.85 -16.23 -29.77
N GLU A 460 -7.15 -15.47 -30.81
CA GLU A 460 -8.36 -14.65 -30.85
C GLU A 460 -9.57 -15.54 -31.03
N ALA A 461 -10.55 -15.40 -30.16
CA ALA A 461 -11.76 -16.22 -30.17
C ALA A 461 -12.90 -15.47 -30.85
N THR A 462 -13.51 -16.07 -31.87
CA THR A 462 -14.80 -15.68 -32.43
C THR A 462 -15.93 -16.49 -31.76
N ALA A 463 -17.17 -16.06 -31.89
CA ALA A 463 -18.32 -16.84 -31.41
C ALA A 463 -18.39 -18.23 -32.10
N GLU A 464 -18.01 -18.30 -33.36
CA GLU A 464 -17.96 -19.54 -34.13
C GLU A 464 -16.92 -20.53 -33.57
N ASP A 465 -15.69 -20.02 -33.30
CA ASP A 465 -14.62 -20.82 -32.67
C ASP A 465 -15.06 -21.36 -31.31
N ILE A 466 -15.73 -20.53 -30.50
CA ILE A 466 -16.21 -20.91 -29.16
C ILE A 466 -17.31 -21.97 -29.28
N LEU A 467 -18.28 -21.82 -30.18
CA LEU A 467 -19.33 -22.78 -30.41
C LEU A 467 -18.77 -24.13 -30.90
N ALA A 468 -17.76 -24.11 -31.77
CA ALA A 468 -17.10 -25.33 -32.24
C ALA A 468 -16.34 -26.05 -31.11
N ALA A 469 -15.70 -25.30 -30.21
CA ALA A 469 -14.99 -25.86 -29.06
C ALA A 469 -15.90 -26.25 -27.89
N ALA A 470 -17.09 -25.67 -27.76
CA ALA A 470 -17.99 -25.86 -26.61
C ALA A 470 -18.40 -27.31 -26.36
N LYS A 471 -18.35 -28.20 -27.38
CA LYS A 471 -18.58 -29.65 -27.23
C LYS A 471 -17.56 -30.35 -26.31
N ASP A 472 -16.37 -29.76 -26.11
CA ASP A 472 -15.30 -30.31 -25.30
C ASP A 472 -15.21 -29.66 -23.89
N PHE A 473 -16.10 -28.70 -23.62
CA PHE A 473 -16.17 -27.94 -22.36
C PHE A 473 -17.60 -27.94 -21.78
N ASP A 474 -17.68 -27.99 -20.45
CA ASP A 474 -18.95 -27.94 -19.72
C ASP A 474 -19.44 -26.50 -19.53
N ARG A 475 -18.55 -25.51 -19.60
CA ARG A 475 -18.82 -24.08 -19.34
C ARG A 475 -17.89 -23.19 -20.14
N VAL A 476 -18.38 -22.03 -20.54
CA VAL A 476 -17.58 -20.94 -21.14
C VAL A 476 -17.65 -19.69 -20.26
N VAL A 477 -16.53 -19.03 -20.01
CA VAL A 477 -16.47 -17.78 -19.24
C VAL A 477 -15.83 -16.68 -20.08
N ILE A 478 -16.56 -15.60 -20.33
CA ILE A 478 -16.10 -14.45 -21.10
C ILE A 478 -15.46 -13.45 -20.15
N ALA A 479 -14.14 -13.26 -20.27
CA ALA A 479 -13.31 -12.32 -19.53
C ALA A 479 -12.53 -11.42 -20.49
N ALA A 480 -13.19 -10.98 -21.59
CA ALA A 480 -12.59 -10.28 -22.72
C ALA A 480 -12.22 -8.79 -22.44
N GLY A 481 -12.47 -8.33 -21.21
CA GLY A 481 -12.06 -7.01 -20.75
C GLY A 481 -12.91 -5.87 -21.31
N SER A 482 -12.28 -4.73 -21.61
CA SER A 482 -12.94 -3.53 -22.13
C SER A 482 -12.36 -3.08 -23.48
N ARG A 483 -13.04 -2.14 -24.12
CA ARG A 483 -12.62 -1.48 -25.36
C ARG A 483 -12.41 0.00 -25.11
N ALA A 484 -11.40 0.58 -25.75
CA ALA A 484 -11.14 2.01 -25.72
C ALA A 484 -12.30 2.82 -26.31
N VAL A 485 -12.55 4.00 -25.76
CA VAL A 485 -13.53 4.96 -26.27
C VAL A 485 -12.83 6.02 -27.12
N MET A 486 -13.31 6.21 -28.33
CA MET A 486 -12.95 7.33 -29.20
C MET A 486 -14.15 8.30 -29.22
N PRO A 487 -14.06 9.46 -28.55
CA PRO A 487 -15.16 10.42 -28.51
C PRO A 487 -15.35 11.06 -29.90
N PRO A 488 -16.60 11.44 -30.26
CA PRO A 488 -16.90 12.04 -31.56
C PRO A 488 -16.51 13.54 -31.59
N ILE A 489 -15.22 13.83 -31.45
CA ILE A 489 -14.70 15.19 -31.55
C ILE A 489 -14.46 15.51 -33.04
N PRO A 490 -14.95 16.66 -33.54
CA PRO A 490 -14.63 17.11 -34.89
C PRO A 490 -13.10 17.10 -35.14
N THR A 491 -12.67 16.40 -36.15
CA THR A 491 -11.24 16.16 -36.42
C THR A 491 -10.95 16.48 -37.85
N GLU A 492 -9.97 17.35 -38.09
CA GLU A 492 -9.48 17.69 -39.43
C GLU A 492 -8.79 16.47 -40.09
N GLU A 493 -9.02 16.27 -41.38
CA GLU A 493 -8.37 15.20 -42.13
C GLU A 493 -6.83 15.32 -42.06
N GLY A 494 -6.14 14.24 -41.70
CA GLY A 494 -4.69 14.20 -41.54
C GLY A 494 -4.18 14.67 -40.17
N ALA A 495 -5.05 15.04 -39.20
CA ALA A 495 -4.67 15.21 -37.82
C ALA A 495 -4.22 13.88 -37.22
N LYS A 496 -3.14 13.91 -36.41
CA LYS A 496 -2.54 12.69 -35.83
C LYS A 496 -3.17 12.37 -34.49
N LEU A 497 -4.07 11.38 -34.50
CA LEU A 497 -4.70 10.84 -33.31
C LEU A 497 -4.14 9.46 -32.95
N VAL A 498 -3.86 9.25 -31.65
CA VAL A 498 -3.48 7.94 -31.11
C VAL A 498 -4.29 7.69 -29.84
N HIS A 499 -4.50 6.44 -29.46
CA HIS A 499 -5.11 6.11 -28.19
C HIS A 499 -4.05 5.97 -27.09
N ALA A 500 -4.39 6.27 -25.85
CA ALA A 500 -3.48 6.12 -24.70
C ALA A 500 -2.89 4.70 -24.59
N TRP A 501 -3.66 3.67 -24.95
CA TRP A 501 -3.19 2.29 -24.96
C TRP A 501 -2.07 2.02 -25.95
N ASP A 502 -2.09 2.68 -27.12
CA ASP A 502 -1.01 2.57 -28.13
C ASP A 502 0.29 3.19 -27.62
N VAL A 503 0.18 4.28 -26.81
CA VAL A 503 1.35 4.86 -26.13
C VAL A 503 1.94 3.87 -25.15
N PHE A 504 1.11 3.24 -24.30
CA PHE A 504 1.57 2.24 -23.33
C PHE A 504 2.14 0.97 -23.98
N GLU A 505 1.69 0.63 -25.19
CA GLU A 505 2.24 -0.47 -25.97
C GLU A 505 3.53 -0.11 -26.73
N GLY A 506 3.95 1.17 -26.71
CA GLY A 506 5.10 1.64 -27.46
C GLY A 506 4.88 1.68 -28.99
N LYS A 507 3.62 1.66 -29.44
CA LYS A 507 3.23 1.69 -30.85
C LYS A 507 3.03 3.11 -31.41
N ALA A 508 2.88 4.10 -30.52
CA ALA A 508 2.64 5.48 -30.90
C ALA A 508 3.95 6.19 -31.26
N ASN A 509 3.98 6.79 -32.44
CA ASN A 509 5.04 7.74 -32.83
C ASN A 509 4.55 9.15 -32.45
N LEU A 510 5.17 9.82 -31.48
CA LEU A 510 4.72 11.09 -30.91
C LEU A 510 5.55 12.27 -31.51
N GLY A 511 4.87 13.41 -31.72
CA GLY A 511 5.51 14.68 -32.09
C GLY A 511 6.06 15.41 -30.84
N LYS A 512 6.59 16.62 -31.06
CA LYS A 512 7.15 17.43 -29.97
C LYS A 512 6.09 17.95 -29.01
N ASN A 513 4.94 18.43 -29.54
CA ASN A 513 3.82 18.97 -28.79
C ASN A 513 2.70 17.92 -28.74
N VAL A 514 2.39 17.43 -27.56
CA VAL A 514 1.39 16.37 -27.37
C VAL A 514 0.25 16.88 -26.48
N VAL A 515 -0.97 16.77 -26.97
CA VAL A 515 -2.16 17.07 -26.19
C VAL A 515 -2.90 15.79 -25.83
N VAL A 516 -3.07 15.55 -24.54
CA VAL A 516 -3.86 14.43 -24.00
C VAL A 516 -5.28 14.90 -23.72
N VAL A 517 -6.26 14.24 -24.33
CA VAL A 517 -7.69 14.52 -24.16
C VAL A 517 -8.28 13.54 -23.15
N GLY A 518 -8.69 14.07 -21.99
CA GLY A 518 -9.16 13.34 -20.82
C GLY A 518 -8.14 13.32 -19.68
N GLY A 519 -8.51 13.88 -18.54
CA GLY A 519 -7.66 14.03 -17.34
C GLY A 519 -8.00 13.03 -16.23
N GLY A 520 -8.64 11.92 -16.56
CA GLY A 520 -8.81 10.77 -15.65
C GLY A 520 -7.48 10.12 -15.28
N ASP A 521 -7.53 9.00 -14.55
CA ASP A 521 -6.33 8.26 -14.11
C ASP A 521 -5.38 7.93 -15.28
N VAL A 522 -5.93 7.34 -16.34
CA VAL A 522 -5.17 6.95 -17.54
C VAL A 522 -4.57 8.16 -18.25
N GLY A 523 -5.32 9.27 -18.31
CA GLY A 523 -4.87 10.49 -18.98
C GLY A 523 -3.66 11.13 -18.30
N VAL A 524 -3.69 11.23 -16.97
CA VAL A 524 -2.55 11.75 -16.18
C VAL A 524 -1.35 10.79 -16.30
N GLU A 525 -1.58 9.48 -16.20
CA GLU A 525 -0.52 8.47 -16.27
C GLU A 525 0.15 8.41 -17.65
N VAL A 526 -0.63 8.50 -18.74
CA VAL A 526 -0.05 8.55 -20.08
C VAL A 526 0.71 9.86 -20.34
N ALA A 527 0.22 10.98 -19.81
CA ALA A 527 0.92 12.26 -19.92
C ALA A 527 2.28 12.23 -19.22
N MET A 528 2.37 11.63 -18.02
CA MET A 528 3.64 11.40 -17.32
C MET A 528 4.57 10.49 -18.11
N THR A 529 4.04 9.40 -18.69
CA THR A 529 4.81 8.46 -19.50
C THR A 529 5.45 9.16 -20.69
N ILE A 530 4.69 10.02 -21.37
CA ILE A 530 5.19 10.81 -22.52
C ILE A 530 6.22 11.85 -22.07
N ALA A 531 5.93 12.57 -20.97
CA ALA A 531 6.80 13.64 -20.48
C ALA A 531 8.14 13.13 -19.93
N GLU A 532 8.25 11.88 -19.51
CA GLU A 532 9.52 11.26 -19.07
C GLU A 532 10.39 10.76 -20.23
N VAL A 533 9.88 10.70 -21.45
CA VAL A 533 10.70 10.27 -22.59
C VAL A 533 11.86 11.25 -22.80
N GLY A 534 13.09 10.72 -22.81
CA GLY A 534 14.32 11.51 -22.98
C GLY A 534 14.90 12.12 -21.70
N THR A 535 14.31 11.86 -20.52
CA THR A 535 14.96 12.18 -19.23
C THR A 535 16.12 11.23 -18.98
N ILE A 536 17.07 11.62 -18.11
CA ILE A 536 18.18 10.73 -17.73
C ILE A 536 17.69 9.56 -16.87
N THR A 537 18.30 8.40 -17.06
CA THR A 537 18.02 7.18 -16.28
C THR A 537 18.72 7.22 -14.92
N ALA A 538 18.32 6.33 -14.01
CA ALA A 538 18.95 6.18 -12.70
C ALA A 538 20.45 5.83 -12.83
N GLU A 539 20.85 5.00 -13.79
CA GLU A 539 22.25 4.63 -14.04
C GLU A 539 23.05 5.81 -14.58
N GLN A 540 22.47 6.60 -15.50
CA GLN A 540 23.10 7.84 -16.00
C GLN A 540 23.29 8.84 -14.84
N LEU A 541 22.27 9.04 -14.00
CA LEU A 541 22.36 9.90 -12.83
C LEU A 541 23.48 9.43 -11.90
N ARG A 542 23.54 8.15 -11.58
CA ARG A 542 24.59 7.57 -10.72
C ARG A 542 25.98 7.82 -11.31
N PHE A 543 26.18 7.58 -12.59
CA PHE A 543 27.44 7.86 -13.28
C PHE A 543 27.81 9.34 -13.17
N MET A 544 26.87 10.22 -13.53
CA MET A 544 27.12 11.68 -13.52
C MET A 544 27.39 12.23 -12.12
N MET A 545 26.77 11.68 -11.09
CA MET A 545 27.04 12.06 -9.70
C MET A 545 28.42 11.57 -9.21
N ILE A 546 28.81 10.32 -9.53
CA ILE A 546 30.10 9.76 -9.11
C ILE A 546 31.27 10.53 -9.75
N TYR A 547 31.13 10.90 -11.02
CA TYR A 547 32.19 11.58 -11.78
C TYR A 547 32.02 13.11 -11.81
N GLU A 548 31.04 13.66 -11.05
CA GLU A 548 30.78 15.11 -10.94
C GLU A 548 30.69 15.82 -12.30
N THR A 549 30.08 15.16 -13.32
CA THR A 549 30.03 15.68 -14.70
C THR A 549 29.17 16.93 -14.84
N GLU A 550 28.20 17.13 -13.96
CA GLU A 550 27.30 18.28 -13.93
C GLU A 550 26.94 18.66 -12.48
N PRO A 551 26.61 19.92 -12.21
CA PRO A 551 26.10 20.36 -10.90
C PRO A 551 24.79 19.66 -10.53
N ALA A 552 24.54 19.43 -9.22
CA ALA A 552 23.36 18.75 -8.72
C ALA A 552 22.03 19.36 -9.22
N GLU A 553 21.94 20.68 -9.35
CA GLU A 553 20.75 21.35 -9.87
C GLU A 553 20.50 21.04 -11.36
N LYS A 554 21.57 20.91 -12.15
CA LYS A 554 21.46 20.49 -13.56
C LYS A 554 21.02 19.04 -13.66
N LEU A 555 21.55 18.15 -12.81
CA LEU A 555 21.13 16.75 -12.75
C LEU A 555 19.64 16.62 -12.38
N LYS A 556 19.15 17.40 -11.41
CA LYS A 556 17.73 17.47 -11.07
C LYS A 556 16.88 17.90 -12.27
N GLN A 557 17.33 18.89 -13.05
CA GLN A 557 16.65 19.35 -14.24
C GLN A 557 16.57 18.23 -15.30
N LEU A 558 17.68 17.54 -15.56
CA LEU A 558 17.74 16.43 -16.52
C LEU A 558 16.84 15.24 -16.16
N LEU A 559 16.55 15.05 -14.85
CA LEU A 559 15.62 14.01 -14.35
C LEU A 559 14.15 14.30 -14.66
N VAL A 560 13.80 15.55 -15.00
CA VAL A 560 12.41 15.98 -15.16
C VAL A 560 12.13 16.67 -16.49
N THR A 561 13.13 16.87 -17.33
CA THR A 561 12.96 17.51 -18.64
C THR A 561 13.11 16.46 -19.75
N GLY A 562 12.00 16.05 -20.31
CA GLY A 562 11.94 15.17 -21.47
C GLY A 562 11.96 15.93 -22.80
N ILE A 563 11.76 15.20 -23.91
CA ILE A 563 11.77 15.73 -25.28
C ILE A 563 10.40 16.21 -25.75
N HIS A 564 9.32 15.82 -25.08
CA HIS A 564 7.95 16.18 -25.42
C HIS A 564 7.42 17.27 -24.51
N LYS A 565 6.70 18.24 -25.07
CA LYS A 565 5.86 19.18 -24.32
C LYS A 565 4.44 18.62 -24.26
N VAL A 566 3.94 18.38 -23.06
CA VAL A 566 2.68 17.68 -22.84
C VAL A 566 1.66 18.59 -22.15
N SER A 567 0.44 18.65 -22.68
CA SER A 567 -0.71 19.31 -22.06
C SER A 567 -1.85 18.30 -21.90
N VAL A 568 -2.54 18.32 -20.76
CA VAL A 568 -3.73 17.48 -20.49
C VAL A 568 -4.96 18.39 -20.43
N VAL A 569 -5.98 18.07 -21.23
CA VAL A 569 -7.25 18.80 -21.27
C VAL A 569 -8.34 17.97 -20.60
N GLU A 570 -9.00 18.53 -19.57
CA GLU A 570 -10.04 17.88 -18.79
C GLU A 570 -11.26 18.79 -18.61
N MET A 571 -12.44 18.25 -18.91
CA MET A 571 -13.72 18.98 -18.73
C MET A 571 -14.12 19.10 -17.25
N GLY A 572 -13.70 18.16 -16.44
CA GLY A 572 -14.01 18.13 -15.01
C GLY A 572 -13.12 19.09 -14.20
N LYS A 573 -13.51 19.24 -12.92
CA LYS A 573 -12.81 20.13 -11.97
C LYS A 573 -11.53 19.53 -11.40
N LYS A 574 -11.34 18.21 -11.51
CA LYS A 574 -10.22 17.49 -10.88
C LYS A 574 -9.56 16.54 -11.86
N PHE A 575 -8.23 16.48 -11.82
CA PHE A 575 -7.44 15.46 -12.52
C PHE A 575 -7.33 14.19 -11.67
N ALA A 576 -7.30 13.04 -12.35
CA ALA A 576 -7.17 11.72 -11.71
C ALA A 576 -8.06 11.56 -10.46
N PRO A 577 -9.39 11.83 -10.57
CA PRO A 577 -10.28 11.83 -9.41
C PRO A 577 -10.43 10.47 -8.78
N ASP A 578 -10.22 9.42 -9.56
CA ASP A 578 -10.38 8.04 -9.14
C ASP A 578 -9.10 7.41 -8.58
N ILE A 579 -7.93 8.04 -8.73
CA ILE A 579 -6.72 7.60 -8.01
C ILE A 579 -6.91 7.84 -6.50
N ASN A 580 -6.57 6.82 -5.73
CA ASN A 580 -6.71 6.90 -4.27
C ASN A 580 -5.92 8.07 -3.67
N PRO A 581 -6.46 8.75 -2.64
CA PRO A 581 -5.82 9.91 -2.02
C PRO A 581 -4.36 9.67 -1.59
N GLY A 582 -4.07 8.51 -1.01
CA GLY A 582 -2.73 8.13 -0.55
C GLY A 582 -1.67 8.00 -1.65
N SER A 583 -2.08 7.83 -2.91
CA SER A 583 -1.17 7.78 -4.08
C SER A 583 -1.32 8.99 -5.00
N ARG A 584 -2.50 9.60 -5.04
CA ARG A 584 -2.80 10.70 -5.97
C ARG A 584 -1.90 11.91 -5.77
N TRP A 585 -1.60 12.27 -4.53
CA TRP A 585 -0.77 13.43 -4.24
C TRP A 585 0.64 13.31 -4.84
N SER A 586 1.28 12.14 -4.77
CA SER A 586 2.63 11.92 -5.34
C SER A 586 2.59 11.93 -6.88
N ILE A 587 1.56 11.32 -7.48
CA ILE A 587 1.35 11.34 -8.93
C ILE A 587 1.16 12.78 -9.43
N MET A 588 0.28 13.56 -8.81
CA MET A 588 0.06 14.96 -9.19
C MET A 588 1.31 15.83 -8.97
N TYR A 589 2.06 15.58 -7.89
CA TYR A 589 3.32 16.25 -7.63
C TYR A 589 4.35 15.94 -8.74
N ARG A 590 4.47 14.67 -9.12
CA ARG A 590 5.37 14.24 -10.20
C ARG A 590 4.95 14.80 -11.57
N THR A 591 3.66 14.79 -11.88
CA THR A 591 3.11 15.39 -13.11
C THR A 591 3.54 16.86 -13.24
N LYS A 592 3.46 17.61 -12.14
CA LYS A 592 3.91 19.01 -12.10
C LYS A 592 5.42 19.14 -12.28
N GLN A 593 6.23 18.26 -11.64
CA GLN A 593 7.69 18.28 -11.78
C GLN A 593 8.13 18.05 -13.24
N LEU A 594 7.40 17.20 -13.98
CA LEU A 594 7.63 16.92 -15.40
C LEU A 594 7.20 18.05 -16.33
N GLY A 595 6.67 19.15 -15.79
CA GLY A 595 6.24 20.28 -16.60
C GLY A 595 5.01 20.03 -17.46
N VAL A 596 4.16 19.07 -17.08
CA VAL A 596 2.89 18.80 -17.79
C VAL A 596 1.90 19.92 -17.50
N ASP A 597 1.37 20.56 -18.54
CA ASP A 597 0.33 21.57 -18.45
C ASP A 597 -1.03 20.91 -18.19
N LEU A 598 -1.70 21.28 -17.09
CA LEU A 598 -2.97 20.72 -16.67
C LEU A 598 -4.11 21.73 -16.84
N LEU A 599 -4.99 21.52 -17.81
CA LEU A 599 -6.09 22.40 -18.19
C LEU A 599 -7.44 21.79 -17.77
N LYS A 600 -7.89 22.12 -16.56
CA LYS A 600 -9.19 21.70 -16.02
C LYS A 600 -10.34 22.59 -16.55
N GLU A 601 -11.58 22.09 -16.39
CA GLU A 601 -12.79 22.82 -16.81
C GLU A 601 -12.67 23.34 -18.26
N THR A 602 -12.00 22.55 -19.11
CA THR A 602 -11.65 22.88 -20.48
C THR A 602 -12.17 21.81 -21.43
N LYS A 603 -13.04 22.22 -22.36
CA LYS A 603 -13.66 21.33 -23.37
C LYS A 603 -12.89 21.37 -24.67
N VAL A 604 -12.61 20.23 -25.26
CA VAL A 604 -12.10 20.13 -26.63
C VAL A 604 -13.26 20.31 -27.61
N LEU A 605 -13.13 21.25 -28.52
CA LEU A 605 -14.13 21.56 -29.54
C LEU A 605 -13.78 20.91 -30.89
N GLU A 606 -12.50 20.97 -31.28
CA GLU A 606 -12.01 20.52 -32.58
C GLU A 606 -10.54 20.11 -32.47
N ILE A 607 -10.15 19.09 -33.23
CA ILE A 607 -8.76 18.64 -33.38
C ILE A 607 -8.31 18.98 -34.82
N ARG A 608 -7.25 19.79 -34.93
CA ARG A 608 -6.62 20.18 -36.18
C ARG A 608 -5.26 19.50 -36.36
N LYS A 609 -4.64 19.65 -37.51
CA LYS A 609 -3.33 19.05 -37.83
C LYS A 609 -2.20 19.55 -36.93
N ASP A 610 -2.28 20.80 -36.49
CA ASP A 610 -1.24 21.51 -35.76
C ASP A 610 -1.72 22.05 -34.38
N ALA A 611 -2.99 21.91 -34.06
CA ALA A 611 -3.56 22.44 -32.83
C ALA A 611 -4.83 21.69 -32.36
N VAL A 612 -5.10 21.78 -31.07
CA VAL A 612 -6.40 21.43 -30.47
C VAL A 612 -7.12 22.72 -30.07
N ILE A 613 -8.36 22.92 -30.59
CA ILE A 613 -9.20 24.05 -30.21
C ILE A 613 -9.98 23.68 -28.97
N VAL A 614 -9.81 24.48 -27.93
CA VAL A 614 -10.46 24.27 -26.64
C VAL A 614 -11.25 25.50 -26.20
N GLU A 615 -12.18 25.30 -25.27
CA GLU A 615 -12.98 26.34 -24.65
C GLU A 615 -13.04 26.14 -23.14
N ASN A 616 -12.84 27.23 -22.40
CA ASN A 616 -13.00 27.28 -20.95
C ASN A 616 -13.65 28.64 -20.58
N GLU A 617 -13.64 29.04 -19.30
CA GLU A 617 -14.19 30.32 -18.83
C GLU A 617 -13.53 31.56 -19.47
N ASP A 618 -12.27 31.47 -19.89
CA ASP A 618 -11.53 32.53 -20.56
C ASP A 618 -11.85 32.61 -22.07
N GLY A 619 -12.69 31.70 -22.58
CA GLY A 619 -13.08 31.63 -23.99
C GLY A 619 -12.34 30.57 -24.78
N LYS A 620 -12.35 30.71 -26.12
CA LYS A 620 -11.72 29.78 -27.04
C LYS A 620 -10.24 30.07 -27.25
N LYS A 621 -9.43 28.99 -27.23
CA LYS A 621 -8.00 29.08 -27.55
C LYS A 621 -7.52 27.87 -28.35
N ALA A 622 -6.42 28.03 -29.10
CA ALA A 622 -5.72 26.96 -29.77
C ALA A 622 -4.51 26.51 -28.94
N ILE A 623 -4.37 25.21 -28.70
CA ILE A 623 -3.21 24.61 -28.07
C ILE A 623 -2.40 23.91 -29.16
N PRO A 624 -1.12 24.28 -29.40
CA PRO A 624 -0.28 23.61 -30.37
C PRO A 624 -0.18 22.11 -30.13
N ALA A 625 -0.39 21.28 -31.14
CA ALA A 625 -0.37 19.83 -31.05
C ALA A 625 0.13 19.19 -32.33
N ASP A 626 1.21 18.43 -32.27
CA ASP A 626 1.68 17.58 -33.34
C ASP A 626 1.06 16.18 -33.27
N THR A 627 0.57 15.82 -32.10
CA THR A 627 -0.12 14.54 -31.81
C THR A 627 -1.16 14.74 -30.70
N VAL A 628 -2.33 14.18 -30.91
CA VAL A 628 -3.39 14.15 -29.91
C VAL A 628 -3.57 12.73 -29.38
N VAL A 629 -3.48 12.56 -28.07
CA VAL A 629 -3.65 11.28 -27.38
C VAL A 629 -5.02 11.24 -26.72
N ILE A 630 -5.84 10.28 -27.11
CA ILE A 630 -7.19 10.10 -26.56
C ILE A 630 -7.14 9.20 -25.32
N ALA A 631 -7.59 9.71 -24.19
CA ALA A 631 -7.69 9.04 -22.91
C ALA A 631 -9.10 9.19 -22.30
N ALA A 632 -10.14 9.09 -23.14
CA ALA A 632 -11.54 9.38 -22.79
C ALA A 632 -12.30 8.18 -22.18
N GLY A 633 -11.58 7.21 -21.58
CA GLY A 633 -12.15 6.07 -20.89
C GLY A 633 -12.31 4.81 -21.76
N ALA A 634 -13.02 3.84 -21.20
CA ALA A 634 -13.29 2.55 -21.81
C ALA A 634 -14.75 2.13 -21.63
N ARG A 635 -15.20 1.14 -22.39
CA ARG A 635 -16.54 0.52 -22.28
C ARG A 635 -16.41 -1.00 -22.26
N PRO A 636 -17.39 -1.73 -21.68
CA PRO A 636 -17.40 -3.17 -21.63
C PRO A 636 -17.25 -3.81 -23.01
N ASN A 637 -16.51 -4.92 -23.08
CA ASN A 637 -16.36 -5.76 -24.26
C ASN A 637 -17.19 -7.05 -24.07
N ASN A 638 -18.51 -6.94 -24.16
CA ASN A 638 -19.47 -8.04 -23.92
C ASN A 638 -20.02 -8.68 -25.21
N GLY A 639 -19.58 -8.28 -26.41
CA GLY A 639 -20.14 -8.75 -27.67
C GLY A 639 -20.20 -10.29 -27.79
N LEU A 640 -19.12 -10.98 -27.44
CA LEU A 640 -19.09 -12.45 -27.44
C LEU A 640 -20.13 -13.07 -26.51
N TYR A 641 -20.33 -12.48 -25.31
CA TYR A 641 -21.35 -12.97 -24.38
C TYR A 641 -22.75 -12.81 -24.97
N GLU A 642 -23.08 -11.64 -25.55
CA GLU A 642 -24.39 -11.39 -26.15
C GLU A 642 -24.69 -12.34 -27.34
N GLU A 643 -23.65 -12.70 -28.10
CA GLU A 643 -23.78 -13.65 -29.20
C GLU A 643 -23.97 -15.12 -28.76
N LEU A 644 -23.47 -15.47 -27.56
CA LEU A 644 -23.37 -16.85 -27.07
C LEU A 644 -24.42 -17.23 -26.00
N LYS A 645 -24.95 -16.25 -25.26
CA LYS A 645 -25.78 -16.48 -24.08
C LYS A 645 -27.03 -17.34 -24.34
N ASP A 646 -27.62 -17.27 -25.56
CA ASP A 646 -28.80 -18.06 -25.95
C ASP A 646 -28.44 -19.33 -26.73
N LYS A 647 -27.14 -19.56 -27.01
CA LYS A 647 -26.62 -20.67 -27.81
C LYS A 647 -25.91 -21.72 -26.97
N LEU A 648 -25.43 -21.37 -25.79
CA LEU A 648 -24.73 -22.28 -24.90
C LEU A 648 -25.50 -22.44 -23.57
N PRO A 649 -25.54 -23.64 -22.98
CA PRO A 649 -26.28 -23.90 -21.75
C PRO A 649 -25.61 -23.24 -20.51
N LYS A 650 -24.30 -23.07 -20.53
CA LYS A 650 -23.53 -22.46 -19.44
C LYS A 650 -22.50 -21.49 -20.01
N VAL A 651 -22.86 -20.23 -20.07
CA VAL A 651 -21.96 -19.13 -20.43
C VAL A 651 -22.07 -18.00 -19.41
N ASP A 652 -20.94 -17.58 -18.86
CA ASP A 652 -20.84 -16.50 -17.89
C ASP A 652 -19.97 -15.37 -18.43
N VAL A 653 -20.11 -14.18 -17.84
CA VAL A 653 -19.30 -13.02 -18.17
C VAL A 653 -18.81 -12.34 -16.89
N ILE A 654 -17.51 -11.97 -16.86
CA ILE A 654 -16.86 -11.39 -15.67
C ILE A 654 -15.96 -10.19 -16.01
N GLY A 655 -15.61 -9.45 -14.96
CA GLY A 655 -14.67 -8.33 -15.01
C GLY A 655 -15.17 -7.17 -15.87
N ASP A 656 -14.25 -6.50 -16.57
CA ASP A 656 -14.56 -5.33 -17.40
C ASP A 656 -15.45 -5.66 -18.61
N SER A 657 -15.69 -6.93 -18.90
CA SER A 657 -16.69 -7.32 -19.90
C SER A 657 -18.12 -7.07 -19.42
N VAL A 658 -18.34 -6.96 -18.11
CA VAL A 658 -19.63 -6.58 -17.48
C VAL A 658 -19.67 -5.10 -17.20
N SER A 659 -18.66 -4.61 -16.46
CA SER A 659 -18.55 -3.21 -16.04
C SER A 659 -17.09 -2.85 -15.89
N VAL A 660 -16.68 -1.78 -16.55
CA VAL A 660 -15.29 -1.28 -16.46
C VAL A 660 -15.00 -0.86 -15.03
N GLY A 661 -13.92 -1.39 -14.49
CA GLY A 661 -13.55 -1.17 -13.10
C GLY A 661 -12.03 -1.20 -12.89
N ARG A 662 -11.65 -1.48 -11.66
CA ARG A 662 -10.24 -1.62 -11.23
C ARG A 662 -9.86 -3.08 -11.09
N ILE A 663 -8.58 -3.35 -10.87
CA ILE A 663 -8.06 -4.72 -10.70
C ILE A 663 -8.83 -5.49 -9.61
N HIS A 664 -9.18 -4.84 -8.50
CA HIS A 664 -9.92 -5.51 -7.42
C HIS A 664 -11.34 -5.92 -7.84
N ASN A 665 -12.03 -5.11 -8.64
CA ASN A 665 -13.36 -5.48 -9.17
C ASN A 665 -13.25 -6.70 -10.09
N ALA A 666 -12.21 -6.76 -10.91
CA ALA A 666 -11.93 -7.91 -11.77
C ALA A 666 -11.64 -9.17 -10.96
N VAL A 667 -10.82 -9.06 -9.91
CA VAL A 667 -10.49 -10.17 -8.98
C VAL A 667 -11.72 -10.62 -8.20
N GLU A 668 -12.51 -9.69 -7.67
CA GLU A 668 -13.74 -10.00 -6.93
C GLU A 668 -14.77 -10.72 -7.78
N SER A 669 -15.10 -10.19 -8.98
CA SER A 669 -16.09 -10.83 -9.87
C SER A 669 -15.66 -12.25 -10.26
N ALA A 670 -14.37 -12.44 -10.50
CA ALA A 670 -13.78 -13.74 -10.82
C ALA A 670 -13.88 -14.73 -9.65
N TYR A 671 -13.50 -14.29 -8.45
CA TYR A 671 -13.55 -15.13 -7.25
C TYR A 671 -14.99 -15.53 -6.92
N ARG A 672 -15.93 -14.56 -6.93
CA ARG A 672 -17.34 -14.82 -6.64
C ARG A 672 -17.95 -15.82 -7.61
N LEU A 673 -17.69 -15.70 -8.93
CA LEU A 673 -18.17 -16.70 -9.88
C LEU A 673 -17.55 -18.07 -9.62
N ALA A 674 -16.23 -18.15 -9.41
CA ALA A 674 -15.55 -19.42 -9.15
C ALA A 674 -16.03 -20.13 -7.87
N MET A 675 -16.62 -19.42 -6.91
CA MET A 675 -17.21 -20.01 -5.71
C MET A 675 -18.56 -20.69 -5.97
N THR A 676 -19.28 -20.30 -7.02
CA THR A 676 -20.64 -20.79 -7.31
C THR A 676 -20.67 -22.05 -8.18
N ILE A 677 -19.52 -22.50 -8.70
CA ILE A 677 -19.39 -23.61 -9.62
C ILE A 677 -18.69 -24.82 -9.01
#